data_873e551eb97e768a510cf6f604a44746
#
_entry.id   873e551eb97e768a510cf6f604a44746
#
_cell.length_a   1.000
_cell.length_b   1.000
_cell.length_c   1.000
_cell.angle_alpha   90.00
_cell.angle_beta   90.00
_cell.angle_gamma   90.00
#
_symmetry.space_group_name_H-M   'P 1'
#
loop_
_entity.id
_entity.type
_entity.pdbx_description
1 polymer ?
#
loop_
_entity_poly.entity_id
_entity_poly.type
_entity_poly.pdbx_seq_one_letter_code
_entity_poly.pdbx_strand_id
1 'polypeptide(L)'
;MPDSPHLAVRVLGPARVTVDDAPAPPELLWRKHLALLVYLARSPRKSRTREHLVGLLWSDRDEKQARHSLSEALRVLRLVLGDAAVQADVDQVRLATDGVTLDCDRFAALAARGEWDSAAALVEGEFLEGLALPGANQFETWLGAERALWRAQGLNALVQCAEAQLARGDTAAAARAALGAVGLDPTSEPAARAAMRALALAGDRAAALRVAERLARALRDALDAAPSPELARLVERIREARVGRRVLAAPPAARPRPPLLGRAAELAAGAAAWQRAKGGRGQVVLVQGEPGEGKTRLIEELAARARLDDATVATARAVPADRERQWSAVTSLLAAGLADAPGLASAPSAALASLGTLDPDLDARFRGGRVGPPSPAVEVRDGFVAAVIAAAEERPLLLVVDDAQWLDAASLALLPALARDSAPHSVLLLLGVAVGVPDAQRFDELQARLGRDLEGAVIRLGRLDHAALAGLVAWSVPTYAADERERLARRVERDTAGIPLLAVALLEAVAAGYRLAPDAPAWPSAARTLIDSLPGSLPPAVVGAVCLRFRALPPPAQQVLGAAAALGGRGDVERLARATALERGAVAQALDLLEWDRWLAADAHGYVFTAPIERDIVLQEMLTPGQARRYRGLVASLPHS
;
A
#
# COMPACT_ATOMS: atom_id res chain seq x y z
N MET A 1 -41.14 -19.74 24.76
CA MET A 1 -40.91 -18.48 25.50
C MET A 1 -40.74 -17.41 24.43
N PRO A 2 -41.47 -16.29 24.44
CA PRO A 2 -41.12 -15.20 23.57
C PRO A 2 -39.67 -14.76 23.89
N ASP A 3 -38.85 -14.61 22.87
CA ASP A 3 -37.49 -14.12 23.03
C ASP A 3 -37.51 -12.79 23.80
N SER A 4 -36.72 -12.70 24.86
CA SER A 4 -36.58 -11.45 25.60
C SER A 4 -35.98 -10.40 24.66
N PRO A 5 -36.52 -9.15 24.62
CA PRO A 5 -36.03 -8.13 23.71
C PRO A 5 -34.53 -7.89 23.90
N HIS A 6 -33.82 -7.79 22.80
CA HIS A 6 -32.37 -7.53 22.78
C HIS A 6 -32.09 -6.02 22.69
N LEU A 7 -31.41 -5.50 23.68
CA LEU A 7 -31.00 -4.09 23.74
C LEU A 7 -29.56 -3.93 23.29
N ALA A 8 -29.32 -3.21 22.21
CA ALA A 8 -28.00 -2.80 21.79
C ALA A 8 -27.77 -1.32 22.14
N VAL A 9 -26.72 -1.07 22.90
CA VAL A 9 -26.35 0.28 23.34
C VAL A 9 -25.01 0.67 22.75
N ARG A 10 -24.97 1.73 21.98
CA ARG A 10 -23.75 2.37 21.52
C ARG A 10 -23.35 3.44 22.51
N VAL A 11 -22.13 3.34 23.01
CA VAL A 11 -21.55 4.25 24.02
C VAL A 11 -20.22 4.85 23.60
N LEU A 12 -19.60 4.35 22.52
CA LEU A 12 -18.33 4.87 21.99
C LEU A 12 -18.57 6.02 21.00
N GLY A 13 -19.27 7.04 21.47
CA GLY A 13 -19.72 8.24 20.77
C GLY A 13 -21.03 8.75 21.36
N PRO A 14 -21.83 9.52 20.59
CA PRO A 14 -23.17 9.93 21.02
C PRO A 14 -24.01 8.69 21.32
N ALA A 15 -24.61 8.67 22.53
CA ALA A 15 -25.35 7.50 23.00
C ALA A 15 -26.54 7.17 22.09
N ARG A 16 -26.61 5.93 21.61
CA ARG A 16 -27.73 5.40 20.83
C ARG A 16 -28.17 4.07 21.40
N VAL A 17 -29.47 3.89 21.51
CA VAL A 17 -30.06 2.68 22.07
C VAL A 17 -31.08 2.14 21.07
N THR A 18 -30.98 0.86 20.75
CA THR A 18 -31.97 0.14 19.92
C THR A 18 -32.50 -1.08 20.67
N VAL A 19 -33.77 -1.39 20.47
CA VAL A 19 -34.44 -2.57 20.97
C VAL A 19 -34.88 -3.38 19.76
N ASP A 20 -34.37 -4.60 19.60
CA ASP A 20 -34.63 -5.45 18.42
C ASP A 20 -34.47 -4.66 17.10
N ASP A 21 -33.35 -3.92 16.99
CA ASP A 21 -32.95 -3.05 15.86
C ASP A 21 -33.86 -1.81 15.63
N ALA A 22 -34.94 -1.62 16.43
CA ALA A 22 -35.75 -0.41 16.39
C ALA A 22 -35.25 0.64 17.40
N PRO A 23 -35.43 1.95 17.16
CA PRO A 23 -35.07 2.99 18.14
C PRO A 23 -35.79 2.77 19.49
N ALA A 24 -35.01 2.92 20.57
CA ALA A 24 -35.56 2.77 21.92
C ALA A 24 -36.57 3.87 22.25
N PRO A 25 -37.56 3.61 23.15
CA PRO A 25 -38.48 4.63 23.65
C PRO A 25 -37.76 5.84 24.24
N PRO A 26 -38.27 7.07 24.04
CA PRO A 26 -37.61 8.31 24.52
C PRO A 26 -37.34 8.34 26.03
N GLU A 27 -38.19 7.71 26.82
CA GLU A 27 -38.08 7.64 28.29
C GLU A 27 -36.80 6.90 28.74
N LEU A 28 -36.36 5.90 27.96
CA LEU A 28 -35.11 5.20 28.23
C LEU A 28 -33.87 6.08 27.99
N LEU A 29 -34.02 7.04 27.09
CA LEU A 29 -32.92 7.99 26.74
C LEU A 29 -32.81 9.17 27.70
N TRP A 30 -33.69 9.29 28.69
CA TRP A 30 -33.53 10.30 29.73
C TRP A 30 -32.24 10.08 30.47
N ARG A 31 -31.50 11.17 30.69
CA ARG A 31 -30.11 11.15 31.16
C ARG A 31 -29.84 10.18 32.32
N LYS A 32 -30.69 10.21 33.38
CA LYS A 32 -30.52 9.34 34.57
C LYS A 32 -30.90 7.88 34.29
N HIS A 33 -31.86 7.62 33.38
CA HIS A 33 -32.20 6.26 32.99
C HIS A 33 -31.10 5.60 32.14
N LEU A 34 -30.59 6.33 31.15
CA LEU A 34 -29.46 5.88 30.34
C LEU A 34 -28.21 5.68 31.19
N ALA A 35 -27.91 6.61 32.12
CA ALA A 35 -26.80 6.49 33.05
C ALA A 35 -26.93 5.23 33.94
N LEU A 36 -28.11 4.96 34.48
CA LEU A 36 -28.39 3.78 35.28
C LEU A 36 -28.16 2.50 34.47
N LEU A 37 -28.70 2.43 33.26
CA LEU A 37 -28.56 1.28 32.36
C LEU A 37 -27.09 0.98 32.07
N VAL A 38 -26.34 1.99 31.58
CA VAL A 38 -24.93 1.81 31.20
C VAL A 38 -24.05 1.51 32.42
N TYR A 39 -24.30 2.19 33.55
CA TYR A 39 -23.56 1.94 34.78
C TYR A 39 -23.77 0.51 35.29
N LEU A 40 -25.01 0.01 35.31
CA LEU A 40 -25.29 -1.38 35.68
C LEU A 40 -24.66 -2.37 34.69
N ALA A 41 -24.77 -2.14 33.39
CA ALA A 41 -24.19 -3.01 32.37
C ALA A 41 -22.65 -3.09 32.49
N ARG A 42 -21.98 -1.99 32.88
CA ARG A 42 -20.54 -1.92 33.14
C ARG A 42 -20.12 -2.39 34.55
N SER A 43 -21.07 -2.57 35.46
CA SER A 43 -20.77 -3.00 36.83
C SER A 43 -20.34 -4.46 36.91
N PRO A 44 -19.49 -4.84 37.90
CA PRO A 44 -19.16 -6.24 38.15
C PRO A 44 -20.42 -7.11 38.31
N ARG A 45 -20.45 -8.24 37.58
CA ARG A 45 -21.63 -9.16 37.54
C ARG A 45 -22.95 -8.45 37.16
N LYS A 46 -22.87 -7.26 36.55
CA LYS A 46 -24.01 -6.40 36.17
C LYS A 46 -24.95 -6.13 37.35
N SER A 47 -24.43 -5.99 38.56
CA SER A 47 -25.20 -5.86 39.80
C SER A 47 -24.64 -4.78 40.73
N ARG A 48 -25.54 -4.03 41.43
CA ARG A 48 -25.24 -3.05 42.45
C ARG A 48 -26.33 -3.00 43.53
N THR A 49 -25.97 -2.50 44.71
CA THR A 49 -26.97 -2.26 45.76
C THR A 49 -27.83 -1.05 45.42
N ARG A 50 -29.08 -1.03 45.86
CA ARG A 50 -29.98 0.10 45.65
C ARG A 50 -29.46 1.38 46.33
N GLU A 51 -28.92 1.27 47.53
CA GLU A 51 -28.30 2.38 48.26
C GLU A 51 -27.16 3.00 47.46
N HIS A 52 -26.26 2.17 46.87
CA HIS A 52 -25.19 2.66 46.01
C HIS A 52 -25.73 3.40 44.78
N LEU A 53 -26.75 2.87 44.11
CA LEU A 53 -27.35 3.49 42.92
C LEU A 53 -28.06 4.81 43.24
N VAL A 54 -28.73 4.90 44.40
CA VAL A 54 -29.33 6.12 44.91
C VAL A 54 -28.26 7.18 45.16
N GLY A 55 -27.22 6.85 45.92
CA GLY A 55 -26.11 7.76 46.19
C GLY A 55 -25.36 8.22 44.96
N LEU A 56 -25.23 7.33 43.95
CA LEU A 56 -24.54 7.59 42.67
C LEU A 56 -25.30 8.61 41.80
N LEU A 57 -26.62 8.39 41.58
CA LEU A 57 -27.37 9.11 40.56
C LEU A 57 -28.33 10.18 41.09
N TRP A 58 -28.70 10.13 42.38
CA TRP A 58 -29.67 11.01 42.99
C TRP A 58 -29.20 11.60 44.33
N SER A 59 -27.89 11.79 44.50
CA SER A 59 -27.30 12.43 45.67
C SER A 59 -27.76 13.86 45.91
N ASP A 60 -28.37 14.47 44.92
CA ASP A 60 -28.98 15.81 44.96
C ASP A 60 -30.39 15.83 45.55
N ARG A 61 -30.97 14.67 45.95
CA ARG A 61 -32.32 14.55 46.46
C ARG A 61 -32.37 13.99 47.88
N ASP A 62 -33.49 14.23 48.58
CA ASP A 62 -33.71 13.50 49.83
C ASP A 62 -33.92 11.98 49.58
N GLU A 63 -33.64 11.21 50.61
CA GLU A 63 -33.59 9.75 50.50
C GLU A 63 -34.89 9.11 49.94
N LYS A 64 -36.07 9.64 50.37
CA LYS A 64 -37.36 9.15 49.94
C LYS A 64 -37.62 9.44 48.47
N GLN A 65 -37.33 10.65 48.02
CA GLN A 65 -37.44 11.05 46.63
C GLN A 65 -36.43 10.32 45.73
N ALA A 66 -35.22 10.11 46.21
CA ALA A 66 -34.15 9.39 45.48
C ALA A 66 -34.53 7.90 45.27
N ARG A 67 -35.06 7.25 46.33
CA ARG A 67 -35.57 5.87 46.23
C ARG A 67 -36.75 5.74 45.28
N HIS A 68 -37.68 6.71 45.30
CA HIS A 68 -38.80 6.77 44.36
C HIS A 68 -38.29 6.92 42.91
N SER A 69 -37.35 7.83 42.68
CA SER A 69 -36.75 8.05 41.36
C SER A 69 -36.02 6.80 40.80
N LEU A 70 -35.28 6.08 41.65
CA LEU A 70 -34.68 4.81 41.27
C LEU A 70 -35.76 3.79 40.91
N SER A 71 -36.86 3.68 41.69
CA SER A 71 -37.95 2.75 41.40
C SER A 71 -38.65 3.05 40.08
N GLU A 72 -38.83 4.34 39.75
CA GLU A 72 -39.39 4.76 38.45
C GLU A 72 -38.42 4.46 37.29
N ALA A 73 -37.15 4.72 37.45
CA ALA A 73 -36.15 4.35 36.43
C ALA A 73 -36.09 2.85 36.18
N LEU A 74 -36.16 2.03 37.23
CA LEU A 74 -36.23 0.57 37.11
C LEU A 74 -37.55 0.10 36.46
N ARG A 75 -38.68 0.79 36.72
CA ARG A 75 -39.94 0.51 36.03
C ARG A 75 -39.81 0.76 34.52
N VAL A 76 -39.17 1.87 34.10
CA VAL A 76 -38.95 2.15 32.68
C VAL A 76 -38.04 1.10 32.05
N LEU A 77 -36.97 0.71 32.72
CA LEU A 77 -36.07 -0.35 32.23
C LEU A 77 -36.82 -1.69 32.06
N ARG A 78 -37.67 -2.07 33.02
CA ARG A 78 -38.49 -3.31 32.93
C ARG A 78 -39.51 -3.23 31.82
N LEU A 79 -40.14 -2.10 31.60
CA LEU A 79 -41.12 -1.91 30.52
C LEU A 79 -40.49 -2.19 29.15
N VAL A 80 -39.19 -1.81 28.98
CA VAL A 80 -38.46 -1.96 27.70
C VAL A 80 -37.79 -3.33 27.56
N LEU A 81 -37.20 -3.84 28.64
CA LEU A 81 -36.39 -5.07 28.63
C LEU A 81 -37.15 -6.32 29.10
N GLY A 82 -38.32 -6.13 29.74
CA GLY A 82 -39.03 -7.17 30.43
C GLY A 82 -38.60 -7.37 31.88
N ASP A 83 -39.46 -7.92 32.70
CA ASP A 83 -39.22 -8.13 34.14
C ASP A 83 -38.08 -9.12 34.42
N ALA A 84 -37.87 -10.10 33.53
CA ALA A 84 -36.81 -11.07 33.63
C ALA A 84 -35.41 -10.46 33.46
N ALA A 85 -35.28 -9.40 32.65
CA ALA A 85 -34.04 -8.75 32.33
C ALA A 85 -33.54 -7.80 33.44
N VAL A 86 -34.47 -7.23 34.24
CA VAL A 86 -34.13 -6.29 35.32
C VAL A 86 -34.63 -6.86 36.67
N GLN A 87 -33.77 -7.66 37.31
CA GLN A 87 -34.05 -8.25 38.60
C GLN A 87 -33.72 -7.23 39.70
N ALA A 88 -34.67 -6.91 40.54
CA ALA A 88 -34.44 -6.03 41.69
C ALA A 88 -35.17 -6.56 42.90
N ASP A 89 -34.45 -6.84 43.95
CA ASP A 89 -34.93 -7.17 45.28
C ASP A 89 -34.86 -5.94 46.23
N VAL A 90 -34.97 -6.18 47.54
CA VAL A 90 -34.92 -5.12 48.56
C VAL A 90 -33.59 -4.41 48.56
N ASP A 91 -32.48 -5.12 48.33
CA ASP A 91 -31.12 -4.60 48.50
C ASP A 91 -30.36 -4.44 47.20
N GLN A 92 -30.64 -5.25 46.19
CA GLN A 92 -29.82 -5.30 44.97
C GLN A 92 -30.66 -5.07 43.69
N VAL A 93 -29.96 -4.54 42.68
CA VAL A 93 -30.45 -4.42 41.30
C VAL A 93 -29.43 -5.12 40.39
N ARG A 94 -29.92 -5.98 39.53
CA ARG A 94 -29.12 -6.77 38.58
C ARG A 94 -29.74 -6.75 37.20
N LEU A 95 -28.92 -6.57 36.17
CA LEU A 95 -29.29 -6.82 34.78
C LEU A 95 -28.99 -8.28 34.43
N ALA A 96 -29.94 -8.97 33.81
CA ALA A 96 -29.68 -10.29 33.24
C ALA A 96 -28.66 -10.17 32.11
N THR A 97 -27.77 -11.17 31.97
CA THR A 97 -26.57 -11.08 31.14
C THR A 97 -26.86 -11.03 29.65
N ASP A 98 -27.99 -11.58 29.19
CA ASP A 98 -28.20 -11.90 27.77
C ASP A 98 -29.04 -10.86 27.01
N GLY A 99 -29.67 -9.93 27.72
CA GLY A 99 -30.56 -8.93 27.11
C GLY A 99 -29.94 -7.58 26.74
N VAL A 100 -28.68 -7.30 27.18
CA VAL A 100 -28.05 -5.98 26.96
C VAL A 100 -26.63 -6.16 26.45
N THR A 101 -26.37 -5.62 25.26
CA THR A 101 -25.02 -5.59 24.64
C THR A 101 -24.54 -4.15 24.51
N LEU A 102 -23.28 -3.94 24.87
CA LEU A 102 -22.59 -2.66 24.68
C LEU A 102 -21.57 -2.79 23.54
N ASP A 103 -21.47 -1.75 22.72
CA ASP A 103 -20.44 -1.68 21.66
C ASP A 103 -19.02 -1.69 22.21
N CYS A 104 -18.80 -1.16 23.42
CA CYS A 104 -17.49 -1.21 24.08
C CYS A 104 -17.06 -2.64 24.46
N ASP A 105 -17.99 -3.56 24.76
CA ASP A 105 -17.66 -4.98 25.01
C ASP A 105 -17.27 -5.67 23.70
N ARG A 106 -17.98 -5.38 22.61
CA ARG A 106 -17.64 -5.83 21.27
C ARG A 106 -16.29 -5.28 20.82
N PHE A 107 -16.03 -3.99 21.07
CA PHE A 107 -14.74 -3.36 20.80
C PHE A 107 -13.62 -4.11 21.51
N ALA A 108 -13.75 -4.37 22.81
CA ALA A 108 -12.73 -5.08 23.58
C ALA A 108 -12.44 -6.49 23.02
N ALA A 109 -13.49 -7.21 22.62
CA ALA A 109 -13.35 -8.54 21.99
C ALA A 109 -12.63 -8.48 20.63
N LEU A 110 -12.92 -7.48 19.80
CA LEU A 110 -12.26 -7.27 18.50
C LEU A 110 -10.80 -6.86 18.69
N ALA A 111 -10.52 -5.92 19.58
CA ALA A 111 -9.18 -5.47 19.89
C ALA A 111 -8.30 -6.61 20.44
N ALA A 112 -8.84 -7.49 21.29
CA ALA A 112 -8.13 -8.66 21.81
C ALA A 112 -7.74 -9.67 20.70
N ARG A 113 -8.50 -9.71 19.59
CA ARG A 113 -8.19 -10.54 18.42
C ARG A 113 -7.31 -9.82 17.37
N GLY A 114 -6.97 -8.55 17.58
CA GLY A 114 -6.22 -7.74 16.62
C GLY A 114 -7.03 -7.34 15.38
N GLU A 115 -8.36 -7.43 15.44
CA GLU A 115 -9.27 -7.03 14.35
C GLU A 115 -9.47 -5.50 14.37
N TRP A 116 -8.36 -4.78 14.11
CA TRP A 116 -8.29 -3.33 14.31
C TRP A 116 -9.24 -2.53 13.42
N ASP A 117 -9.50 -2.99 12.19
CA ASP A 117 -10.43 -2.32 11.27
C ASP A 117 -11.85 -2.33 11.83
N SER A 118 -12.27 -3.48 12.34
CA SER A 118 -13.60 -3.66 12.94
C SER A 118 -13.73 -2.94 14.29
N ALA A 119 -12.67 -2.95 15.10
CA ALA A 119 -12.64 -2.24 16.38
C ALA A 119 -12.68 -0.71 16.16
N ALA A 120 -11.87 -0.17 15.26
CA ALA A 120 -11.83 1.25 14.93
C ALA A 120 -13.17 1.77 14.40
N ALA A 121 -13.91 0.95 13.64
CA ALA A 121 -15.23 1.30 13.11
C ALA A 121 -16.31 1.50 14.19
N LEU A 122 -16.08 1.01 15.42
CA LEU A 122 -17.00 1.23 16.55
C LEU A 122 -16.74 2.56 17.27
N VAL A 123 -15.59 3.22 17.04
CA VAL A 123 -15.21 4.45 17.71
C VAL A 123 -15.78 5.63 16.93
N GLU A 124 -16.92 6.14 17.37
CA GLU A 124 -17.59 7.31 16.75
C GLU A 124 -17.28 8.62 17.49
N GLY A 125 -16.80 8.56 18.75
CA GLY A 125 -16.50 9.74 19.58
C GLY A 125 -16.10 9.39 21.00
N GLU A 126 -16.34 10.33 21.93
CA GLU A 126 -16.08 10.15 23.36
C GLU A 126 -17.13 9.23 23.99
N PHE A 127 -16.72 8.42 24.97
CA PHE A 127 -17.64 7.53 25.70
C PHE A 127 -18.81 8.33 26.30
N LEU A 128 -20.05 7.95 25.94
CA LEU A 128 -21.29 8.66 26.28
C LEU A 128 -21.18 10.16 25.98
N GLU A 129 -20.79 10.52 24.78
CA GLU A 129 -20.62 11.90 24.35
C GLU A 129 -21.88 12.73 24.59
N GLY A 130 -21.73 13.90 25.22
CA GLY A 130 -22.84 14.79 25.55
C GLY A 130 -23.65 14.41 26.79
N LEU A 131 -23.43 13.23 27.41
CA LEU A 131 -24.05 12.91 28.69
C LEU A 131 -23.33 13.62 29.83
N ALA A 132 -24.10 14.34 30.65
CA ALA A 132 -23.66 14.93 31.90
C ALA A 132 -24.83 14.91 32.90
N LEU A 133 -24.52 14.65 34.18
CA LEU A 133 -25.48 14.63 35.29
C LEU A 133 -25.05 15.61 36.38
N PRO A 134 -25.28 16.92 36.20
CA PRO A 134 -24.94 17.91 37.22
C PRO A 134 -25.55 17.53 38.57
N GLY A 135 -24.76 17.58 39.65
CA GLY A 135 -25.17 17.19 40.99
C GLY A 135 -24.96 15.71 41.34
N ALA A 136 -24.62 14.83 40.39
CA ALA A 136 -24.28 13.43 40.63
C ALA A 136 -22.75 13.20 40.61
N ASN A 137 -22.03 13.82 41.57
CA ASN A 137 -20.56 13.89 41.54
C ASN A 137 -19.85 12.53 41.44
N GLN A 138 -20.37 11.52 42.11
CA GLN A 138 -19.78 10.15 42.04
C GLN A 138 -19.94 9.55 40.65
N PHE A 139 -21.08 9.77 39.99
CA PHE A 139 -21.29 9.36 38.63
C PHE A 139 -20.37 10.10 37.65
N GLU A 140 -20.25 11.42 37.79
CA GLU A 140 -19.36 12.20 36.93
C GLU A 140 -17.90 11.77 37.10
N THR A 141 -17.46 11.41 38.30
CA THR A 141 -16.12 10.84 38.55
C THR A 141 -15.94 9.50 37.81
N TRP A 142 -16.92 8.61 37.92
CA TRP A 142 -16.90 7.33 37.21
C TRP A 142 -16.93 7.56 35.68
N LEU A 143 -17.79 8.43 35.19
CA LEU A 143 -17.89 8.76 33.76
C LEU A 143 -16.59 9.33 33.23
N GLY A 144 -15.92 10.18 33.98
CA GLY A 144 -14.59 10.71 33.64
C GLY A 144 -13.54 9.60 33.52
N ALA A 145 -13.56 8.63 34.43
CA ALA A 145 -12.64 7.48 34.38
C ALA A 145 -12.91 6.57 33.18
N GLU A 146 -14.19 6.26 32.88
CA GLU A 146 -14.55 5.48 31.68
C GLU A 146 -14.19 6.24 30.39
N ARG A 147 -14.43 7.54 30.32
CA ARG A 147 -14.01 8.39 29.19
C ARG A 147 -12.51 8.33 28.96
N ALA A 148 -11.71 8.45 30.00
CA ALA A 148 -10.25 8.35 29.90
C ALA A 148 -9.81 6.97 29.41
N LEU A 149 -10.42 5.90 29.95
CA LEU A 149 -10.14 4.51 29.54
C LEU A 149 -10.46 4.28 28.07
N TRP A 150 -11.68 4.61 27.65
CA TRP A 150 -12.14 4.34 26.28
C TRP A 150 -11.49 5.26 25.25
N ARG A 151 -11.13 6.49 25.64
CA ARG A 151 -10.32 7.37 24.80
C ARG A 151 -8.95 6.74 24.51
N ALA A 152 -8.27 6.22 25.53
CA ALA A 152 -6.96 5.58 25.36
C ALA A 152 -7.05 4.32 24.48
N GLN A 153 -8.07 3.47 24.70
CA GLN A 153 -8.28 2.27 23.90
C GLN A 153 -8.70 2.57 22.46
N GLY A 154 -9.61 3.51 22.25
CA GLY A 154 -10.05 3.97 20.95
C GLY A 154 -8.91 4.60 20.14
N LEU A 155 -8.10 5.44 20.80
CA LEU A 155 -6.91 6.01 20.20
C LEU A 155 -5.94 4.94 19.72
N ASN A 156 -5.64 3.95 20.57
CA ASN A 156 -4.77 2.83 20.19
C ASN A 156 -5.34 2.06 19.00
N ALA A 157 -6.63 1.70 19.03
CA ALA A 157 -7.26 0.94 17.94
C ALA A 157 -7.22 1.70 16.60
N LEU A 158 -7.48 3.00 16.61
CA LEU A 158 -7.41 3.84 15.41
C LEU A 158 -6.00 3.96 14.87
N VAL A 159 -4.98 4.07 15.74
CA VAL A 159 -3.57 4.09 15.33
C VAL A 159 -3.17 2.73 14.74
N GLN A 160 -3.52 1.61 15.40
CA GLN A 160 -3.23 0.26 14.89
C GLN A 160 -3.95 -0.01 13.55
N CYS A 161 -5.20 0.42 13.42
CA CYS A 161 -5.94 0.37 12.17
C CYS A 161 -5.20 1.14 11.07
N ALA A 162 -4.77 2.37 11.36
CA ALA A 162 -4.03 3.19 10.40
C ALA A 162 -2.73 2.53 9.95
N GLU A 163 -1.94 1.95 10.87
CA GLU A 163 -0.71 1.23 10.54
C GLU A 163 -0.99 -0.05 9.73
N ALA A 164 -2.05 -0.80 10.07
CA ALA A 164 -2.48 -1.96 9.29
C ALA A 164 -2.92 -1.59 7.86
N GLN A 165 -3.67 -0.50 7.69
CA GLN A 165 -4.06 0.01 6.38
C GLN A 165 -2.84 0.52 5.58
N LEU A 166 -1.89 1.19 6.23
CA LEU A 166 -0.62 1.56 5.60
C LEU A 166 0.16 0.34 5.12
N ALA A 167 0.21 -0.74 5.92
CA ALA A 167 0.87 -1.97 5.52
C ALA A 167 0.24 -2.58 4.27
N ARG A 168 -1.08 -2.50 4.13
CA ARG A 168 -1.83 -2.96 2.94
C ARG A 168 -1.76 -2.00 1.74
N GLY A 169 -1.24 -0.78 1.92
CA GLY A 169 -1.16 0.25 0.87
C GLY A 169 -2.38 1.14 0.76
N ASP A 170 -3.42 0.95 1.57
CA ASP A 170 -4.59 1.84 1.58
C ASP A 170 -4.29 3.11 2.39
N THR A 171 -3.58 4.04 1.76
CA THR A 171 -3.22 5.31 2.37
C THR A 171 -4.42 6.19 2.70
N ALA A 172 -5.52 6.06 1.96
CA ALA A 172 -6.74 6.82 2.19
C ALA A 172 -7.48 6.33 3.44
N ALA A 173 -7.65 5.01 3.61
CA ALA A 173 -8.24 4.44 4.82
C ALA A 173 -7.35 4.71 6.04
N ALA A 174 -6.03 4.58 5.89
CA ALA A 174 -5.07 4.90 6.94
C ALA A 174 -5.18 6.37 7.39
N ALA A 175 -5.26 7.31 6.45
CA ALA A 175 -5.42 8.72 6.77
C ALA A 175 -6.73 9.00 7.51
N ARG A 176 -7.85 8.38 7.10
CA ARG A 176 -9.14 8.51 7.82
C ARG A 176 -9.03 8.01 9.26
N ALA A 177 -8.50 6.81 9.48
CA ALA A 177 -8.34 6.25 10.83
C ALA A 177 -7.42 7.11 11.70
N ALA A 178 -6.26 7.52 11.18
CA ALA A 178 -5.30 8.34 11.92
C ALA A 178 -5.83 9.75 12.21
N LEU A 179 -6.58 10.37 11.30
CA LEU A 179 -7.23 11.66 11.55
C LEU A 179 -8.35 11.53 12.59
N GLY A 180 -9.07 10.41 12.62
CA GLY A 180 -10.00 10.07 13.70
C GLY A 180 -9.28 10.00 15.06
N ALA A 181 -8.11 9.36 15.11
CA ALA A 181 -7.28 9.32 16.32
C ALA A 181 -6.83 10.71 16.77
N VAL A 182 -6.39 11.58 15.85
CA VAL A 182 -6.06 13.00 16.17
C VAL A 182 -7.29 13.78 16.65
N GLY A 183 -8.48 13.43 16.16
CA GLY A 183 -9.74 14.01 16.63
C GLY A 183 -10.07 13.63 18.07
N LEU A 184 -9.80 12.38 18.48
CA LEU A 184 -9.99 11.92 19.86
C LEU A 184 -9.01 12.55 20.85
N ASP A 185 -7.76 12.70 20.42
CA ASP A 185 -6.71 13.33 21.25
C ASP A 185 -5.75 14.14 20.36
N PRO A 186 -5.96 15.47 20.30
CA PRO A 186 -5.09 16.36 19.54
C PRO A 186 -3.65 16.46 20.06
N THR A 187 -3.38 15.99 21.29
CA THR A 187 -2.03 15.99 21.90
C THR A 187 -1.27 14.68 21.66
N SER A 188 -1.91 13.69 21.05
CA SER A 188 -1.30 12.40 20.80
C SER A 188 -0.28 12.44 19.66
N GLU A 189 1.00 12.33 19.99
CA GLU A 189 2.07 12.23 19.00
C GLU A 189 1.99 10.94 18.13
N PRO A 190 1.64 9.74 18.69
CA PRO A 190 1.44 8.55 17.87
C PRO A 190 0.35 8.72 16.80
N ALA A 191 -0.78 9.34 17.15
CA ALA A 191 -1.87 9.63 16.22
C ALA A 191 -1.43 10.61 15.11
N ALA A 192 -0.78 11.71 15.51
CA ALA A 192 -0.28 12.70 14.56
C ALA A 192 0.78 12.10 13.63
N ARG A 193 1.68 11.26 14.13
CA ARG A 193 2.69 10.56 13.33
C ARG A 193 2.04 9.64 12.30
N ALA A 194 1.06 8.82 12.70
CA ALA A 194 0.33 7.96 11.78
C ALA A 194 -0.40 8.77 10.70
N ALA A 195 -1.07 9.88 11.07
CA ALA A 195 -1.74 10.76 10.13
C ALA A 195 -0.77 11.44 9.15
N MET A 196 0.35 11.94 9.63
CA MET A 196 1.38 12.56 8.80
C MET A 196 1.97 11.57 7.79
N ARG A 197 2.26 10.32 8.22
CA ARG A 197 2.76 9.26 7.33
C ARG A 197 1.74 8.89 6.27
N ALA A 198 0.50 8.66 6.66
CA ALA A 198 -0.59 8.31 5.74
C ALA A 198 -0.83 9.39 4.69
N LEU A 199 -0.92 10.66 5.11
CA LEU A 199 -1.12 11.80 4.23
C LEU A 199 0.08 12.03 3.30
N ALA A 200 1.31 11.89 3.82
CA ALA A 200 2.53 12.04 3.01
C ALA A 200 2.62 10.96 1.93
N LEU A 201 2.30 9.70 2.26
CA LEU A 201 2.24 8.58 1.32
C LEU A 201 1.10 8.73 0.30
N ALA A 202 -0.04 9.30 0.72
CA ALA A 202 -1.13 9.67 -0.18
C ALA A 202 -0.79 10.85 -1.12
N GLY A 203 0.36 11.51 -0.90
CA GLY A 203 0.81 12.67 -1.68
C GLY A 203 0.35 14.02 -1.13
N ASP A 204 -0.50 14.07 -0.12
CA ASP A 204 -0.97 15.31 0.51
C ASP A 204 -0.04 15.77 1.64
N ARG A 205 1.15 16.22 1.24
CA ARG A 205 2.16 16.76 2.17
C ARG A 205 1.69 18.01 2.92
N ALA A 206 0.87 18.83 2.26
CA ALA A 206 0.36 20.03 2.89
C ALA A 206 -0.56 19.69 4.06
N ALA A 207 -1.45 18.70 3.92
CA ALA A 207 -2.26 18.21 5.02
C ALA A 207 -1.39 17.59 6.12
N ALA A 208 -0.36 16.81 5.77
CA ALA A 208 0.56 16.23 6.76
C ALA A 208 1.24 17.32 7.62
N LEU A 209 1.74 18.39 7.00
CA LEU A 209 2.35 19.51 7.72
C LEU A 209 1.34 20.28 8.59
N ARG A 210 0.10 20.44 8.12
CA ARG A 210 -0.98 21.03 8.95
C ARG A 210 -1.31 20.19 10.19
N VAL A 211 -1.19 18.86 10.11
CA VAL A 211 -1.33 17.99 11.30
C VAL A 211 -0.22 18.29 12.31
N ALA A 212 1.04 18.39 11.85
CA ALA A 212 2.16 18.75 12.73
C ALA A 212 1.98 20.10 13.42
N GLU A 213 1.53 21.12 12.68
CA GLU A 213 1.26 22.45 13.25
C GLU A 213 0.14 22.46 14.29
N ARG A 214 -0.91 21.67 14.06
CA ARG A 214 -2.02 21.51 15.02
C ARG A 214 -1.56 20.81 16.28
N LEU A 215 -0.80 19.72 16.16
CA LEU A 215 -0.22 19.03 17.31
C LEU A 215 0.69 19.96 18.11
N ALA A 216 1.61 20.68 17.46
CA ALA A 216 2.52 21.59 18.15
C ALA A 216 1.79 22.71 18.92
N ARG A 217 0.65 23.17 18.41
CA ARG A 217 -0.23 24.10 19.14
C ARG A 217 -0.90 23.41 20.32
N ALA A 218 -1.52 22.25 20.10
CA ALA A 218 -2.21 21.50 21.16
C ALA A 218 -1.27 21.13 22.33
N LEU A 219 -0.03 20.72 22.03
CA LEU A 219 0.98 20.41 23.05
C LEU A 219 1.38 21.65 23.88
N ARG A 220 1.59 22.78 23.21
CA ARG A 220 1.88 24.05 23.94
C ARG A 220 0.72 24.49 24.80
N ASP A 221 -0.51 24.48 24.27
CA ASP A 221 -1.69 25.01 24.93
C ASP A 221 -2.13 24.12 26.10
N ALA A 222 -2.01 22.80 26.00
CA ALA A 222 -2.49 21.87 27.02
C ALA A 222 -1.39 21.38 27.99
N LEU A 223 -0.12 21.28 27.54
CA LEU A 223 0.94 20.62 28.28
C LEU A 223 2.21 21.48 28.45
N ASP A 224 2.24 22.68 27.89
CA ASP A 224 3.44 23.55 27.82
C ASP A 224 4.67 22.80 27.27
N ALA A 225 4.45 21.94 26.29
CA ALA A 225 5.44 21.04 25.74
C ALA A 225 5.68 21.29 24.24
N ALA A 226 6.88 20.95 23.77
CA ALA A 226 7.22 20.91 22.35
C ALA A 226 7.08 19.46 21.82
N PRO A 227 6.83 19.29 20.50
CA PRO A 227 6.86 17.98 19.86
C PRO A 227 8.20 17.26 20.06
N SER A 228 8.15 15.92 20.11
CA SER A 228 9.35 15.09 20.26
C SER A 228 10.36 15.30 19.10
N PRO A 229 11.65 15.08 19.35
CA PRO A 229 12.67 15.14 18.30
C PRO A 229 12.39 14.19 17.13
N GLU A 230 11.75 13.05 17.38
CA GLU A 230 11.35 12.08 16.37
C GLU A 230 10.29 12.64 15.42
N LEU A 231 9.30 13.32 15.98
CA LEU A 231 8.27 13.97 15.18
C LEU A 231 8.83 15.17 14.40
N ALA A 232 9.72 15.95 15.01
CA ALA A 232 10.39 17.06 14.34
C ALA A 232 11.20 16.55 13.11
N ARG A 233 11.92 15.44 13.27
CA ARG A 233 12.61 14.78 12.14
C ARG A 233 11.64 14.29 11.05
N LEU A 234 10.48 13.77 11.40
CA LEU A 234 9.46 13.39 10.42
C LEU A 234 8.96 14.62 9.64
N VAL A 235 8.73 15.74 10.32
CA VAL A 235 8.34 17.01 9.67
C VAL A 235 9.38 17.45 8.65
N GLU A 236 10.67 17.42 9.01
CA GLU A 236 11.75 17.80 8.09
C GLU A 236 11.82 16.85 6.89
N ARG A 237 11.72 15.53 7.09
CA ARG A 237 11.68 14.58 5.97
C ARG A 237 10.51 14.83 5.01
N ILE A 238 9.33 15.15 5.54
CA ILE A 238 8.17 15.51 4.70
C ILE A 238 8.43 16.81 3.93
N ARG A 239 9.16 17.77 4.52
CA ARG A 239 9.60 19.00 3.85
C ARG A 239 10.66 18.74 2.79
N GLU A 240 11.72 18.00 3.15
CA GLU A 240 12.88 17.70 2.30
C GLU A 240 12.54 16.83 1.10
N ALA A 241 11.57 15.95 1.19
CA ALA A 241 11.07 15.20 0.03
C ALA A 241 10.61 16.13 -1.12
N ARG A 242 10.54 17.45 -0.88
CA ARG A 242 10.36 18.50 -1.89
C ARG A 242 11.69 18.95 -2.52
N VAL A 243 12.83 18.78 -1.83
CA VAL A 243 14.14 19.35 -2.21
C VAL A 243 15.00 18.34 -2.97
N GLY A 244 14.87 17.04 -2.71
CA GLY A 244 15.64 15.97 -3.38
C GLY A 244 15.32 15.75 -4.86
N ARG A 245 14.38 16.52 -5.42
CA ARG A 245 14.12 16.58 -6.85
C ARG A 245 14.74 17.86 -7.41
N ARG A 246 16.04 17.82 -7.70
CA ARG A 246 16.69 18.86 -8.52
C ARG A 246 15.94 18.92 -9.85
N VAL A 247 15.22 19.99 -10.01
CA VAL A 247 14.25 20.25 -11.05
C VAL A 247 14.97 20.34 -12.40
N LEU A 248 14.86 19.31 -13.19
CA LEU A 248 14.67 19.54 -14.63
C LEU A 248 13.24 20.09 -14.77
N ALA A 249 13.09 21.19 -15.50
CA ALA A 249 11.90 22.03 -15.59
C ALA A 249 10.57 21.29 -15.40
N ALA A 250 9.71 21.83 -14.53
CA ALA A 250 8.40 21.28 -14.24
C ALA A 250 7.58 21.09 -15.52
N PRO A 251 7.14 19.87 -15.82
CA PRO A 251 6.06 19.69 -16.76
C PRO A 251 4.77 20.26 -16.15
N PRO A 252 3.80 20.68 -16.98
CA PRO A 252 2.55 21.28 -16.51
C PRO A 252 1.85 20.32 -15.55
N ALA A 253 1.29 20.87 -14.47
CA ALA A 253 0.60 20.24 -13.33
C ALA A 253 0.61 18.71 -13.34
N ALA A 254 1.56 18.12 -12.61
CA ALA A 254 1.68 16.66 -12.52
C ALA A 254 0.36 16.10 -11.98
N ARG A 255 -0.34 15.31 -12.80
CA ARG A 255 -1.51 14.55 -12.37
C ARG A 255 -1.15 13.70 -11.16
N PRO A 256 -2.04 13.53 -10.18
CA PRO A 256 -1.78 12.67 -9.03
C PRO A 256 -1.41 11.26 -9.54
N ARG A 257 -0.37 10.67 -8.93
CA ARG A 257 0.06 9.31 -9.31
C ARG A 257 -1.03 8.29 -8.99
N PRO A 258 -1.27 7.29 -9.86
CA PRO A 258 -2.23 6.24 -9.57
C PRO A 258 -1.92 5.54 -8.24
N PRO A 259 -2.94 5.19 -7.44
CA PRO A 259 -2.76 4.40 -6.23
C PRO A 259 -2.21 3.00 -6.57
N LEU A 260 -1.46 2.41 -5.63
CA LEU A 260 -0.97 1.04 -5.76
C LEU A 260 -2.09 0.06 -5.40
N LEU A 261 -2.90 -0.33 -6.37
CA LEU A 261 -4.03 -1.24 -6.20
C LEU A 261 -3.68 -2.67 -6.60
N GLY A 262 -4.32 -3.66 -5.96
CA GLY A 262 -4.11 -5.08 -6.24
C GLY A 262 -2.72 -5.60 -5.86
N ARG A 263 -2.00 -4.91 -4.96
CA ARG A 263 -0.63 -5.23 -4.54
C ARG A 263 -0.45 -5.28 -3.03
N ALA A 264 -1.56 -5.48 -2.30
CA ALA A 264 -1.53 -5.44 -0.85
C ALA A 264 -0.64 -6.55 -0.25
N ALA A 265 -0.68 -7.76 -0.81
CA ALA A 265 0.13 -8.88 -0.35
C ALA A 265 1.63 -8.66 -0.62
N GLU A 266 1.96 -8.20 -1.82
CA GLU A 266 3.33 -7.92 -2.23
C GLU A 266 3.94 -6.76 -1.43
N LEU A 267 3.15 -5.72 -1.21
CA LEU A 267 3.54 -4.59 -0.40
C LEU A 267 3.73 -4.97 1.08
N ALA A 268 2.84 -5.81 1.62
CA ALA A 268 2.96 -6.34 2.99
C ALA A 268 4.21 -7.21 3.14
N ALA A 269 4.53 -8.05 2.16
CA ALA A 269 5.74 -8.88 2.16
C ALA A 269 7.01 -8.01 2.15
N GLY A 270 7.06 -6.99 1.30
CA GLY A 270 8.17 -6.02 1.27
C GLY A 270 8.30 -5.21 2.56
N ALA A 271 7.17 -4.75 3.11
CA ALA A 271 7.14 -4.04 4.38
C ALA A 271 7.60 -4.92 5.56
N ALA A 272 7.20 -6.20 5.58
CA ALA A 272 7.65 -7.15 6.61
C ALA A 272 9.17 -7.40 6.52
N ALA A 273 9.73 -7.52 5.32
CA ALA A 273 11.17 -7.61 5.13
C ALA A 273 11.88 -6.33 5.61
N TRP A 274 11.32 -5.16 5.31
CA TRP A 274 11.83 -3.89 5.81
C TRP A 274 11.84 -3.82 7.35
N GLN A 275 10.76 -4.25 8.01
CA GLN A 275 10.71 -4.25 9.48
C GLN A 275 11.74 -5.22 10.10
N ARG A 276 11.99 -6.39 9.49
CA ARG A 276 13.06 -7.29 9.93
C ARG A 276 14.44 -6.67 9.76
N ALA A 277 14.70 -6.06 8.60
CA ALA A 277 15.96 -5.35 8.34
C ALA A 277 16.19 -4.22 9.34
N LYS A 278 15.18 -3.39 9.59
CA LYS A 278 15.21 -2.32 10.59
C LYS A 278 15.49 -2.84 12.01
N GLY A 279 15.10 -4.07 12.31
CA GLY A 279 15.38 -4.77 13.57
C GLY A 279 16.77 -5.40 13.64
N GLY A 280 17.70 -5.09 12.74
CA GLY A 280 19.08 -5.60 12.74
C GLY A 280 19.23 -6.99 12.11
N ARG A 281 18.27 -7.43 11.29
CA ARG A 281 18.34 -8.67 10.50
C ARG A 281 18.33 -8.32 9.01
N GLY A 282 19.50 -8.25 8.42
CA GLY A 282 19.67 -7.94 7.00
C GLY A 282 18.80 -8.82 6.11
N GLN A 283 18.18 -8.21 5.11
CA GLN A 283 17.23 -8.88 4.22
C GLN A 283 17.57 -8.62 2.76
N VAL A 284 17.29 -9.61 1.92
CA VAL A 284 17.33 -9.45 0.45
C VAL A 284 15.93 -9.68 -0.09
N VAL A 285 15.43 -8.75 -0.89
CA VAL A 285 14.13 -8.89 -1.55
C VAL A 285 14.30 -8.77 -3.06
N LEU A 286 13.89 -9.82 -3.78
CA LEU A 286 13.79 -9.81 -5.24
C LEU A 286 12.35 -9.49 -5.64
N VAL A 287 12.15 -8.37 -6.33
CA VAL A 287 10.87 -8.03 -6.97
C VAL A 287 10.94 -8.45 -8.43
N GLN A 288 10.27 -9.54 -8.75
CA GLN A 288 10.24 -10.13 -10.08
C GLN A 288 8.92 -9.85 -10.79
N GLY A 289 8.97 -9.68 -12.10
CA GLY A 289 7.78 -9.52 -12.94
C GLY A 289 8.14 -9.12 -14.35
N GLU A 290 7.21 -9.26 -15.28
CA GLU A 290 7.39 -8.84 -16.66
C GLU A 290 7.55 -7.31 -16.77
N PRO A 291 8.11 -6.78 -17.88
CA PRO A 291 8.10 -5.36 -18.16
C PRO A 291 6.66 -4.80 -18.14
N GLY A 292 6.44 -3.72 -17.38
CA GLY A 292 5.11 -3.09 -17.26
C GLY A 292 4.24 -3.59 -16.09
N GLU A 293 4.62 -4.65 -15.35
CA GLU A 293 3.85 -5.17 -14.20
C GLU A 293 3.98 -4.36 -12.90
N GLY A 294 4.77 -3.29 -12.91
CA GLY A 294 4.79 -2.32 -11.81
C GLY A 294 5.89 -2.53 -10.77
N LYS A 295 6.99 -3.25 -11.09
CA LYS A 295 8.15 -3.43 -10.20
C LYS A 295 8.67 -2.11 -9.62
N THR A 296 9.00 -1.18 -10.49
CA THR A 296 9.48 0.15 -10.11
C THR A 296 8.50 0.86 -9.17
N ARG A 297 7.18 0.73 -9.42
CA ARG A 297 6.15 1.38 -8.59
C ARG A 297 6.08 0.79 -7.19
N LEU A 298 6.19 -0.54 -7.05
CA LEU A 298 6.26 -1.21 -5.73
C LEU A 298 7.56 -0.82 -4.98
N ILE A 299 8.70 -0.82 -5.69
CA ILE A 299 10.00 -0.42 -5.15
C ILE A 299 9.97 1.03 -4.65
N GLU A 300 9.43 1.96 -5.44
CA GLU A 300 9.27 3.37 -5.04
C GLU A 300 8.39 3.54 -3.79
N GLU A 301 7.34 2.73 -3.67
CA GLU A 301 6.46 2.75 -2.49
C GLU A 301 7.18 2.25 -1.23
N LEU A 302 7.94 1.16 -1.33
CA LEU A 302 8.76 0.65 -0.24
C LEU A 302 9.87 1.64 0.15
N ALA A 303 10.52 2.25 -0.83
CA ALA A 303 11.53 3.28 -0.60
C ALA A 303 10.95 4.54 0.08
N ALA A 304 9.75 4.96 -0.31
CA ALA A 304 9.05 6.07 0.33
C ALA A 304 8.77 5.80 1.81
N ARG A 305 8.35 4.56 2.14
CA ARG A 305 8.12 4.13 3.52
C ARG A 305 9.39 4.09 4.35
N ALA A 306 10.47 3.53 3.79
CA ALA A 306 11.77 3.50 4.46
C ALA A 306 12.28 4.92 4.79
N ARG A 307 12.13 5.88 3.85
CA ARG A 307 12.48 7.29 4.11
C ARG A 307 11.67 7.90 5.27
N LEU A 308 10.39 7.56 5.38
CA LEU A 308 9.56 8.01 6.51
C LEU A 308 9.95 7.34 7.85
N ASP A 309 10.61 6.18 7.79
CA ASP A 309 11.15 5.46 8.95
C ASP A 309 12.57 5.91 9.36
N ASP A 310 13.05 7.03 8.84
CA ASP A 310 14.40 7.56 9.13
C ASP A 310 15.55 6.72 8.55
N ALA A 311 15.28 5.98 7.49
CA ALA A 311 16.31 5.20 6.81
C ALA A 311 17.10 6.03 5.80
N THR A 312 18.37 5.69 5.63
CA THR A 312 19.12 6.07 4.44
C THR A 312 18.63 5.23 3.26
N VAL A 313 18.29 5.85 2.14
CA VAL A 313 17.81 5.17 0.93
C VAL A 313 18.67 5.55 -0.25
N ALA A 314 19.46 4.61 -0.75
CA ALA A 314 20.22 4.76 -1.99
C ALA A 314 19.56 3.95 -3.10
N THR A 315 19.33 4.57 -4.27
CA THR A 315 18.60 3.96 -5.38
C THR A 315 19.37 4.06 -6.68
N ALA A 316 19.76 2.93 -7.24
CA ALA A 316 20.31 2.81 -8.58
C ALA A 316 19.26 2.23 -9.53
N ARG A 317 19.28 2.66 -10.78
CA ARG A 317 18.54 2.02 -11.87
C ARG A 317 19.53 1.63 -12.95
N ALA A 318 19.67 0.33 -13.18
CA ALA A 318 20.55 -0.18 -14.20
C ALA A 318 19.94 -0.04 -15.60
N VAL A 319 20.78 0.24 -16.59
CA VAL A 319 20.41 0.32 -18.01
C VAL A 319 21.29 -0.61 -18.83
N PRO A 320 20.88 -1.02 -20.05
CA PRO A 320 21.66 -1.95 -20.88
C PRO A 320 23.13 -1.56 -21.07
N ALA A 321 23.45 -0.26 -21.14
CA ALA A 321 24.81 0.24 -21.29
C ALA A 321 25.69 0.02 -20.04
N ASP A 322 25.10 -0.23 -18.88
CA ASP A 322 25.83 -0.45 -17.64
C ASP A 322 26.53 -1.81 -17.59
N ARG A 323 26.13 -2.76 -18.43
CA ARG A 323 26.77 -4.09 -18.52
C ARG A 323 28.27 -4.03 -18.80
N GLU A 324 28.71 -3.04 -19.55
CA GLU A 324 30.09 -2.85 -19.96
C GLU A 324 30.89 -1.97 -19.00
N ARG A 325 30.21 -1.34 -18.03
CA ARG A 325 30.83 -0.43 -17.06
C ARG A 325 30.98 -1.12 -15.71
N GLN A 326 32.18 -1.57 -15.40
CA GLN A 326 32.49 -2.15 -14.09
C GLN A 326 32.06 -1.23 -12.94
N TRP A 327 31.39 -1.80 -11.94
CA TRP A 327 30.94 -1.10 -10.73
C TRP A 327 29.88 -0.01 -10.99
N SER A 328 29.14 -0.09 -12.10
CA SER A 328 28.13 0.91 -12.45
C SER A 328 27.06 1.09 -11.35
N ALA A 329 26.60 -0.03 -10.74
CA ALA A 329 25.64 0.05 -9.65
C ALA A 329 26.24 0.63 -8.37
N VAL A 330 27.48 0.30 -8.04
CA VAL A 330 28.19 0.86 -6.88
C VAL A 330 28.31 2.37 -7.01
N THR A 331 28.80 2.84 -8.16
CA THR A 331 28.91 4.28 -8.46
C THR A 331 27.55 4.98 -8.36
N SER A 332 26.49 4.35 -8.92
CA SER A 332 25.14 4.91 -8.88
C SER A 332 24.58 4.97 -7.46
N LEU A 333 24.80 3.95 -6.63
CA LEU A 333 24.34 3.92 -5.23
C LEU A 333 25.09 4.95 -4.37
N LEU A 334 26.39 5.13 -4.59
CA LEU A 334 27.15 6.20 -3.93
C LEU A 334 26.56 7.57 -4.26
N ALA A 335 26.41 7.88 -5.54
CA ALA A 335 25.86 9.16 -6.00
C ALA A 335 24.39 9.39 -5.60
N ALA A 336 23.63 8.32 -5.36
CA ALA A 336 22.19 8.39 -5.06
C ALA A 336 21.87 8.38 -3.55
N GLY A 337 22.82 8.71 -2.70
CA GLY A 337 22.59 8.94 -1.28
C GLY A 337 23.45 8.12 -0.31
N LEU A 338 24.15 7.07 -0.76
CA LEU A 338 25.04 6.33 0.13
C LEU A 338 26.25 7.17 0.54
N ALA A 339 26.81 8.01 -0.37
CA ALA A 339 27.90 8.93 -0.05
C ALA A 339 27.55 9.95 1.05
N ASP A 340 26.27 10.26 1.20
CA ASP A 340 25.74 11.18 2.23
C ASP A 340 25.25 10.47 3.49
N ALA A 341 25.39 9.14 3.56
CA ALA A 341 24.96 8.38 4.74
C ALA A 341 25.75 8.81 5.98
N PRO A 342 25.08 9.11 7.12
CA PRO A 342 25.77 9.62 8.32
C PRO A 342 26.92 8.73 8.80
N GLY A 343 26.74 7.40 8.78
CA GLY A 343 27.74 6.44 9.24
C GLY A 343 28.90 6.19 8.27
N LEU A 344 28.84 6.71 7.04
CA LEU A 344 29.89 6.43 6.05
C LEU A 344 31.27 6.92 6.49
N ALA A 345 31.33 8.01 7.23
CA ALA A 345 32.60 8.57 7.75
C ALA A 345 33.30 7.62 8.73
N SER A 346 32.62 6.67 9.36
CA SER A 346 33.18 5.67 10.25
C SER A 346 33.75 4.44 9.53
N ALA A 347 33.54 4.33 8.22
CA ALA A 347 34.07 3.24 7.42
C ALA A 347 35.63 3.25 7.43
N PRO A 348 36.27 2.07 7.33
CA PRO A 348 37.72 1.98 7.27
C PRO A 348 38.31 2.87 6.17
N SER A 349 39.37 3.59 6.48
CA SER A 349 40.00 4.53 5.53
C SER A 349 40.45 3.86 4.22
N ALA A 350 40.86 2.59 4.27
CA ALA A 350 41.16 1.80 3.09
C ALA A 350 39.94 1.52 2.22
N ALA A 351 38.78 1.31 2.84
CA ALA A 351 37.49 1.13 2.14
C ALA A 351 37.07 2.42 1.43
N LEU A 352 37.14 3.57 2.12
CA LEU A 352 36.83 4.87 1.54
C LEU A 352 37.81 5.22 0.39
N ALA A 353 39.09 4.88 0.53
CA ALA A 353 40.08 5.08 -0.53
C ALA A 353 39.77 4.22 -1.78
N SER A 354 39.34 2.97 -1.61
CA SER A 354 38.97 2.11 -2.74
C SER A 354 37.74 2.65 -3.48
N LEU A 355 36.73 3.11 -2.75
CA LEU A 355 35.53 3.74 -3.32
C LEU A 355 35.81 5.09 -3.96
N GLY A 356 36.77 5.86 -3.42
CA GLY A 356 37.23 7.11 -4.00
C GLY A 356 37.83 6.96 -5.41
N THR A 357 38.22 5.76 -5.81
CA THR A 357 38.65 5.50 -7.20
C THR A 357 37.47 5.52 -8.18
N LEU A 358 36.26 5.27 -7.70
CA LEU A 358 35.02 5.27 -8.49
C LEU A 358 34.31 6.63 -8.44
N ASP A 359 34.47 7.37 -7.35
CA ASP A 359 33.83 8.66 -7.10
C ASP A 359 34.85 9.68 -6.57
N PRO A 360 35.36 10.57 -7.45
CA PRO A 360 36.35 11.60 -7.08
C PRO A 360 35.85 12.58 -6.00
N ASP A 361 34.52 12.84 -5.94
CA ASP A 361 33.93 13.74 -4.93
C ASP A 361 33.97 13.08 -3.55
N LEU A 362 33.75 11.76 -3.48
CA LEU A 362 33.93 10.98 -2.26
C LEU A 362 35.41 11.03 -1.79
N ASP A 363 36.33 10.88 -2.72
CA ASP A 363 37.75 10.97 -2.42
C ASP A 363 38.14 12.34 -1.86
N ALA A 364 37.72 13.42 -2.49
CA ALA A 364 37.96 14.78 -2.03
C ALA A 364 37.35 15.05 -0.63
N ARG A 365 36.17 14.52 -0.34
CA ARG A 365 35.46 14.70 0.93
C ARG A 365 36.15 14.00 2.11
N PHE A 366 36.68 12.79 1.91
CA PHE A 366 37.24 11.98 3.00
C PHE A 366 38.78 11.99 3.06
N ARG A 367 39.47 12.34 2.00
CA ARG A 367 40.94 12.54 2.01
C ARG A 367 41.40 13.90 2.51
N GLY A 368 40.53 14.85 2.76
CA GLY A 368 40.86 16.24 3.13
C GLY A 368 41.94 16.36 4.22
N GLY A 369 43.23 16.27 3.83
CA GLY A 369 44.37 16.56 4.66
C GLY A 369 45.11 15.38 5.31
N ARG A 370 44.73 14.12 5.10
CA ARG A 370 45.49 12.95 5.61
C ARG A 370 46.37 12.33 4.52
N VAL A 371 47.61 12.77 4.44
CA VAL A 371 48.69 12.05 3.77
C VAL A 371 49.16 10.94 4.73
N GLY A 372 48.45 9.80 4.72
CA GLY A 372 48.91 8.58 5.38
C GLY A 372 49.66 7.68 4.38
N PRO A 373 50.53 6.73 4.85
CA PRO A 373 51.15 5.77 3.95
C PRO A 373 50.04 4.98 3.20
N PRO A 374 50.30 4.52 1.96
CA PRO A 374 49.33 3.75 1.20
C PRO A 374 48.91 2.54 2.03
N SER A 375 47.64 2.51 2.43
CA SER A 375 47.01 1.31 3.02
C SER A 375 47.03 0.17 1.99
N PRO A 376 47.13 -1.09 2.42
CA PRO A 376 47.04 -2.21 1.49
C PRO A 376 45.75 -2.06 0.66
N ALA A 377 45.89 -2.28 -0.64
CA ALA A 377 44.78 -2.11 -1.57
C ALA A 377 43.62 -3.02 -1.18
N VAL A 378 42.52 -2.42 -0.74
CA VAL A 378 41.23 -3.12 -0.52
C VAL A 378 40.51 -3.14 -1.84
N GLU A 379 39.99 -4.31 -2.24
CA GLU A 379 39.16 -4.41 -3.43
C GLU A 379 37.90 -3.57 -3.28
N VAL A 380 37.42 -3.00 -4.38
CA VAL A 380 36.17 -2.20 -4.40
C VAL A 380 35.01 -2.96 -3.78
N ARG A 381 34.93 -4.27 -4.00
CA ARG A 381 33.90 -5.14 -3.40
C ARG A 381 33.90 -5.05 -1.87
N ASP A 382 35.03 -5.30 -1.26
CA ASP A 382 35.18 -5.35 0.21
C ASP A 382 35.06 -3.93 0.80
N GLY A 383 35.57 -2.93 0.08
CA GLY A 383 35.35 -1.52 0.43
C GLY A 383 33.90 -1.10 0.45
N PHE A 384 33.11 -1.53 -0.54
CA PHE A 384 31.70 -1.23 -0.59
C PHE A 384 30.90 -1.93 0.52
N VAL A 385 31.17 -3.20 0.80
CA VAL A 385 30.56 -3.94 1.90
C VAL A 385 30.85 -3.26 3.24
N ALA A 386 32.10 -2.87 3.49
CA ALA A 386 32.48 -2.17 4.72
C ALA A 386 31.78 -0.80 4.84
N ALA A 387 31.64 -0.07 3.75
CA ALA A 387 30.93 1.21 3.71
C ALA A 387 29.43 1.05 4.00
N VAL A 388 28.80 0.01 3.44
CA VAL A 388 27.38 -0.31 3.69
C VAL A 388 27.17 -0.68 5.16
N ILE A 389 28.04 -1.49 5.76
CA ILE A 389 27.96 -1.87 7.18
C ILE A 389 28.10 -0.62 8.05
N ALA A 390 29.12 0.21 7.83
CA ALA A 390 29.33 1.44 8.58
C ALA A 390 28.13 2.40 8.49
N ALA A 391 27.54 2.56 7.31
CA ALA A 391 26.34 3.36 7.13
C ALA A 391 25.13 2.78 7.89
N ALA A 392 25.00 1.45 7.92
CA ALA A 392 23.89 0.75 8.56
C ALA A 392 23.99 0.72 10.10
N GLU A 393 25.16 0.91 10.68
CA GLU A 393 25.35 1.01 12.14
C GLU A 393 24.72 2.28 12.73
N GLU A 394 24.65 3.37 11.98
CA GLU A 394 24.04 4.61 12.44
C GLU A 394 22.55 4.71 12.10
N ARG A 395 22.15 4.25 10.91
CA ARG A 395 20.76 4.30 10.46
C ARG A 395 20.41 3.09 9.61
N PRO A 396 19.18 2.56 9.72
CA PRO A 396 18.73 1.53 8.80
C PRO A 396 18.93 1.95 7.34
N LEU A 397 19.44 1.05 6.53
CA LEU A 397 19.84 1.31 5.15
C LEU A 397 18.97 0.49 4.18
N LEU A 398 18.40 1.16 3.19
CA LEU A 398 17.74 0.54 2.06
C LEU A 398 18.56 0.79 0.79
N LEU A 399 19.12 -0.27 0.24
CA LEU A 399 19.79 -0.26 -1.06
C LEU A 399 18.83 -0.80 -2.12
N VAL A 400 18.56 0.01 -3.13
CA VAL A 400 17.66 -0.34 -4.23
C VAL A 400 18.45 -0.41 -5.53
N VAL A 401 18.29 -1.53 -6.24
CA VAL A 401 18.72 -1.65 -7.63
C VAL A 401 17.54 -2.05 -8.49
N ASP A 402 16.98 -1.12 -9.24
CA ASP A 402 15.92 -1.39 -10.19
C ASP A 402 16.52 -1.81 -11.54
N ASP A 403 15.77 -2.65 -12.28
CA ASP A 403 16.22 -3.25 -13.54
C ASP A 403 17.57 -3.98 -13.43
N ALA A 404 17.81 -4.68 -12.31
CA ALA A 404 19.06 -5.32 -11.95
C ALA A 404 19.57 -6.37 -12.95
N GLN A 405 18.74 -6.86 -13.88
CA GLN A 405 19.17 -7.73 -14.99
C GLN A 405 20.23 -7.06 -15.89
N TRP A 406 20.38 -5.73 -15.84
CA TRP A 406 21.36 -4.97 -16.61
C TRP A 406 22.66 -4.69 -15.85
N LEU A 407 22.84 -5.26 -14.65
CA LEU A 407 24.06 -5.10 -13.87
C LEU A 407 25.31 -5.64 -14.62
N ASP A 408 26.41 -4.94 -14.47
CA ASP A 408 27.72 -5.43 -14.87
C ASP A 408 28.15 -6.66 -14.03
N ALA A 409 29.11 -7.41 -14.53
CA ALA A 409 29.56 -8.65 -13.89
C ALA A 409 30.13 -8.44 -12.48
N ALA A 410 30.85 -7.33 -12.26
CA ALA A 410 31.46 -7.04 -10.96
C ALA A 410 30.40 -6.66 -9.92
N SER A 411 29.45 -5.77 -10.28
CA SER A 411 28.32 -5.41 -9.42
C SER A 411 27.43 -6.62 -9.10
N LEU A 412 27.20 -7.53 -10.06
CA LEU A 412 26.41 -8.75 -9.82
C LEU A 412 27.14 -9.69 -8.85
N ALA A 413 28.46 -9.90 -9.04
CA ALA A 413 29.29 -10.76 -8.17
C ALA A 413 29.40 -10.22 -6.73
N LEU A 414 29.17 -8.91 -6.51
CA LEU A 414 29.12 -8.29 -5.19
C LEU A 414 27.89 -8.73 -4.37
N LEU A 415 26.73 -8.95 -5.00
CA LEU A 415 25.45 -9.13 -4.30
C LEU A 415 25.46 -10.27 -3.26
N PRO A 416 25.98 -11.48 -3.54
CA PRO A 416 26.02 -12.56 -2.55
C PRO A 416 26.91 -12.25 -1.33
N ALA A 417 28.03 -11.55 -1.53
CA ALA A 417 28.90 -11.13 -0.43
C ALA A 417 28.21 -10.05 0.41
N LEU A 418 27.66 -9.02 -0.24
CA LEU A 418 26.90 -7.96 0.42
C LEU A 418 25.74 -8.53 1.25
N ALA A 419 24.95 -9.44 0.67
CA ALA A 419 23.82 -10.07 1.36
C ALA A 419 24.25 -10.86 2.60
N ARG A 420 25.36 -11.60 2.53
CA ARG A 420 25.88 -12.40 3.65
C ARG A 420 26.45 -11.53 4.76
N ASP A 421 27.32 -10.57 4.38
CA ASP A 421 28.07 -9.80 5.34
C ASP A 421 27.21 -8.72 6.02
N SER A 422 26.12 -8.26 5.35
CA SER A 422 25.12 -7.37 5.93
C SER A 422 24.03 -8.09 6.73
N ALA A 423 24.01 -9.42 6.80
CA ALA A 423 22.98 -10.18 7.51
C ALA A 423 22.79 -9.78 9.00
N PRO A 424 23.82 -9.46 9.80
CA PRO A 424 23.66 -9.01 11.18
C PRO A 424 23.41 -7.49 11.31
N HIS A 425 23.16 -6.77 10.21
CA HIS A 425 23.04 -5.31 10.18
C HIS A 425 21.66 -4.87 9.67
N SER A 426 21.30 -3.61 9.96
CA SER A 426 20.03 -3.02 9.53
C SER A 426 20.02 -2.64 8.04
N VAL A 427 20.15 -3.62 7.16
CA VAL A 427 20.24 -3.45 5.70
C VAL A 427 19.11 -4.20 4.99
N LEU A 428 18.38 -3.53 4.10
CA LEU A 428 17.53 -4.19 3.10
C LEU A 428 18.12 -3.96 1.71
N LEU A 429 18.48 -5.04 1.03
CA LEU A 429 18.82 -5.04 -0.39
C LEU A 429 17.56 -5.38 -1.21
N LEU A 430 17.06 -4.41 -1.98
CA LEU A 430 15.84 -4.52 -2.77
C LEU A 430 16.18 -4.48 -4.27
N LEU A 431 15.98 -5.59 -4.96
CA LEU A 431 16.36 -5.77 -6.35
C LEU A 431 15.12 -5.93 -7.24
N GLY A 432 14.94 -5.05 -8.22
CA GLY A 432 13.94 -5.20 -9.27
C GLY A 432 14.51 -5.98 -10.45
N VAL A 433 13.90 -7.12 -10.80
CA VAL A 433 14.38 -8.00 -11.87
C VAL A 433 13.26 -8.24 -12.86
N ALA A 434 13.48 -7.93 -14.13
CA ALA A 434 12.55 -8.31 -15.20
C ALA A 434 12.72 -9.80 -15.51
N VAL A 435 11.60 -10.55 -15.51
CA VAL A 435 11.55 -11.94 -16.01
C VAL A 435 11.19 -11.97 -17.49
N GLY A 436 11.46 -13.09 -18.17
CA GLY A 436 11.18 -13.21 -19.60
C GLY A 436 12.13 -12.41 -20.50
N VAL A 437 13.22 -11.88 -19.95
CA VAL A 437 14.26 -11.19 -20.72
C VAL A 437 15.58 -11.97 -20.65
N PRO A 438 16.46 -11.87 -21.66
CA PRO A 438 17.79 -12.44 -21.58
C PRO A 438 18.48 -11.97 -20.29
N ASP A 439 19.23 -12.87 -19.64
CA ASP A 439 19.98 -12.62 -18.40
C ASP A 439 19.18 -12.54 -17.09
N ALA A 440 17.86 -12.70 -17.09
CA ALA A 440 17.10 -12.89 -15.84
C ALA A 440 17.62 -14.09 -15.05
N GLN A 441 18.07 -15.15 -15.72
CA GLN A 441 18.68 -16.36 -15.16
C GLN A 441 19.91 -16.09 -14.28
N ARG A 442 20.59 -14.97 -14.44
CA ARG A 442 21.73 -14.57 -13.59
C ARG A 442 21.35 -14.40 -12.12
N PHE A 443 20.05 -14.28 -11.81
CA PHE A 443 19.52 -14.17 -10.44
C PHE A 443 19.02 -15.49 -9.87
N ASP A 444 19.02 -16.59 -10.66
CA ASP A 444 18.48 -17.89 -10.22
C ASP A 444 19.28 -18.45 -9.03
N GLU A 445 20.60 -18.28 -9.03
CA GLU A 445 21.46 -18.69 -7.91
C GLU A 445 21.14 -17.88 -6.64
N LEU A 446 21.01 -16.55 -6.73
CA LEU A 446 20.65 -15.71 -5.60
C LEU A 446 19.25 -16.08 -5.09
N GLN A 447 18.30 -16.30 -6.01
CA GLN A 447 16.94 -16.73 -5.65
C GLN A 447 16.93 -18.10 -4.95
N ALA A 448 17.73 -19.07 -5.42
CA ALA A 448 17.81 -20.41 -4.82
C ALA A 448 18.38 -20.39 -3.39
N ARG A 449 19.12 -19.35 -3.01
CA ARG A 449 19.72 -19.16 -1.69
C ARG A 449 18.78 -18.46 -0.71
N LEU A 450 17.76 -17.71 -1.21
CA LEU A 450 16.78 -17.04 -0.36
C LEU A 450 15.94 -18.06 0.42
N GLY A 451 15.84 -17.86 1.73
CA GLY A 451 15.16 -18.77 2.65
C GLY A 451 15.96 -20.02 3.05
N ARG A 452 17.22 -20.14 2.59
CA ARG A 452 18.17 -21.21 3.01
C ARG A 452 19.32 -20.63 3.83
N ASP A 453 20.22 -19.92 3.19
CA ASP A 453 21.41 -19.30 3.75
C ASP A 453 21.42 -17.76 3.62
N LEU A 454 20.44 -17.19 2.93
CA LEU A 454 20.18 -15.77 2.87
C LEU A 454 18.76 -15.47 3.36
N GLU A 455 18.63 -14.58 4.33
CA GLU A 455 17.32 -14.09 4.77
C GLU A 455 16.71 -13.17 3.72
N GLY A 456 15.45 -13.42 3.36
CA GLY A 456 14.79 -12.58 2.38
C GLY A 456 13.53 -13.19 1.78
N ALA A 457 13.07 -12.59 0.70
CA ALA A 457 11.86 -13.01 0.00
C ALA A 457 11.96 -12.75 -1.50
N VAL A 458 11.21 -13.56 -2.27
CA VAL A 458 10.91 -13.28 -3.67
C VAL A 458 9.46 -12.79 -3.77
N ILE A 459 9.28 -11.58 -4.26
CA ILE A 459 7.97 -10.99 -4.53
C ILE A 459 7.75 -11.08 -6.04
N ARG A 460 6.80 -11.91 -6.46
CA ARG A 460 6.44 -12.06 -7.86
C ARG A 460 5.23 -11.20 -8.17
N LEU A 461 5.42 -10.24 -9.07
CA LEU A 461 4.32 -9.45 -9.61
C LEU A 461 3.68 -10.22 -10.76
N GLY A 462 2.40 -9.97 -10.96
CA GLY A 462 1.64 -10.47 -12.09
C GLY A 462 0.73 -9.36 -12.63
N ARG A 463 -0.20 -9.74 -13.46
CA ARG A 463 -1.23 -8.85 -14.00
C ARG A 463 -2.20 -8.43 -12.90
N LEU A 464 -2.82 -7.27 -13.05
CA LEU A 464 -3.88 -6.82 -12.14
C LEU A 464 -5.14 -7.63 -12.38
N ASP A 465 -5.81 -7.97 -11.31
CA ASP A 465 -7.14 -8.58 -11.35
C ASP A 465 -8.23 -7.53 -11.65
N HIS A 466 -9.44 -8.01 -11.89
CA HIS A 466 -10.60 -7.16 -12.17
C HIS A 466 -10.86 -6.14 -11.06
N ALA A 467 -10.73 -6.53 -9.80
CA ALA A 467 -11.01 -5.65 -8.65
C ALA A 467 -10.01 -4.48 -8.59
N ALA A 468 -8.73 -4.74 -8.83
CA ALA A 468 -7.70 -3.71 -8.90
C ALA A 468 -7.93 -2.75 -10.08
N LEU A 469 -8.30 -3.29 -11.24
CA LEU A 469 -8.63 -2.49 -12.43
C LEU A 469 -9.87 -1.62 -12.20
N ALA A 470 -10.93 -2.16 -11.57
CA ALA A 470 -12.12 -1.39 -11.20
C ALA A 470 -11.78 -0.25 -10.23
N GLY A 471 -10.86 -0.49 -9.29
CA GLY A 471 -10.34 0.55 -8.41
C GLY A 471 -9.56 1.64 -9.16
N LEU A 472 -8.72 1.27 -10.14
CA LEU A 472 -8.01 2.24 -10.99
C LEU A 472 -8.98 3.07 -11.84
N VAL A 473 -10.02 2.45 -12.38
CA VAL A 473 -11.09 3.15 -13.12
C VAL A 473 -11.81 4.14 -12.21
N ALA A 474 -12.22 3.72 -11.01
CA ALA A 474 -12.89 4.60 -10.06
C ALA A 474 -12.03 5.81 -9.67
N TRP A 475 -10.72 5.61 -9.54
CA TRP A 475 -9.77 6.69 -9.28
C TRP A 475 -9.59 7.62 -10.48
N SER A 476 -9.49 7.07 -11.69
CA SER A 476 -9.20 7.84 -12.92
C SER A 476 -10.39 8.66 -13.42
N VAL A 477 -11.60 8.10 -13.32
CA VAL A 477 -12.85 8.71 -13.81
C VAL A 477 -13.94 8.67 -12.70
N PRO A 478 -13.75 9.41 -11.59
CA PRO A 478 -14.66 9.36 -10.44
C PRO A 478 -16.07 9.87 -10.75
N THR A 479 -16.22 10.66 -11.79
CA THR A 479 -17.50 11.25 -12.23
C THR A 479 -18.41 10.29 -13.00
N TYR A 480 -17.88 9.14 -13.46
CA TYR A 480 -18.67 8.15 -14.18
C TYR A 480 -19.63 7.41 -13.22
N ALA A 481 -20.80 7.02 -13.72
CA ALA A 481 -21.75 6.20 -12.98
C ALA A 481 -21.16 4.80 -12.68
N ALA A 482 -21.68 4.12 -11.66
CA ALA A 482 -21.11 2.84 -11.20
C ALA A 482 -21.12 1.76 -12.31
N ASP A 483 -22.20 1.69 -13.09
CA ASP A 483 -22.34 0.77 -14.22
C ASP A 483 -21.40 1.12 -15.39
N GLU A 484 -21.14 2.40 -15.63
CA GLU A 484 -20.18 2.86 -16.62
C GLU A 484 -18.76 2.50 -16.22
N ARG A 485 -18.40 2.70 -14.94
CA ARG A 485 -17.10 2.31 -14.41
C ARG A 485 -16.86 0.80 -14.51
N GLU A 486 -17.86 0.01 -14.19
CA GLU A 486 -17.78 -1.45 -14.29
C GLU A 486 -17.60 -1.91 -15.75
N ARG A 487 -18.32 -1.33 -16.70
CA ARG A 487 -18.15 -1.62 -18.14
C ARG A 487 -16.76 -1.21 -18.63
N LEU A 488 -16.27 -0.04 -18.18
CA LEU A 488 -14.92 0.42 -18.49
C LEU A 488 -13.85 -0.51 -17.91
N ALA A 489 -14.02 -0.99 -16.68
CA ALA A 489 -13.08 -1.91 -16.04
C ALA A 489 -12.94 -3.22 -16.85
N ARG A 490 -14.05 -3.84 -17.25
CA ARG A 490 -14.04 -5.04 -18.12
C ARG A 490 -13.38 -4.77 -19.48
N ARG A 491 -13.58 -3.56 -20.00
CA ARG A 491 -12.95 -3.17 -21.25
C ARG A 491 -11.43 -3.02 -21.11
N VAL A 492 -10.98 -2.31 -20.08
CA VAL A 492 -9.55 -2.14 -19.76
C VAL A 492 -8.90 -3.51 -19.53
N GLU A 493 -9.54 -4.39 -18.74
CA GLU A 493 -9.04 -5.74 -18.50
C GLU A 493 -8.82 -6.51 -19.81
N ARG A 494 -9.81 -6.52 -20.68
CA ARG A 494 -9.72 -7.22 -21.97
C ARG A 494 -8.64 -6.65 -22.89
N ASP A 495 -8.58 -5.32 -23.02
CA ASP A 495 -7.69 -4.68 -24.00
C ASP A 495 -6.23 -4.65 -23.54
N THR A 496 -5.98 -4.61 -22.23
CA THR A 496 -4.64 -4.56 -21.64
C THR A 496 -4.19 -5.87 -21.01
N ALA A 497 -5.07 -6.88 -20.97
CA ALA A 497 -4.86 -8.15 -20.27
C ALA A 497 -4.40 -7.96 -18.80
N GLY A 498 -4.79 -6.85 -18.15
CA GLY A 498 -4.41 -6.52 -16.78
C GLY A 498 -2.97 -6.05 -16.59
N ILE A 499 -2.24 -5.73 -17.67
CA ILE A 499 -0.88 -5.16 -17.56
C ILE A 499 -0.98 -3.73 -17.01
N PRO A 500 -0.42 -3.42 -15.81
CA PRO A 500 -0.59 -2.13 -15.15
C PRO A 500 -0.18 -0.92 -16.00
N LEU A 501 0.95 -1.02 -16.70
CA LEU A 501 1.44 0.06 -17.56
C LEU A 501 0.44 0.42 -18.65
N LEU A 502 -0.12 -0.58 -19.31
CA LEU A 502 -1.09 -0.40 -20.38
C LEU A 502 -2.43 0.11 -19.83
N ALA A 503 -2.88 -0.44 -18.70
CA ALA A 503 -4.13 -0.04 -18.05
C ALA A 503 -4.09 1.42 -17.62
N VAL A 504 -3.02 1.86 -16.95
CA VAL A 504 -2.85 3.25 -16.53
C VAL A 504 -2.81 4.19 -17.73
N ALA A 505 -2.04 3.86 -18.76
CA ALA A 505 -1.94 4.72 -19.95
C ALA A 505 -3.27 4.85 -20.70
N LEU A 506 -4.04 3.74 -20.79
CA LEU A 506 -5.37 3.77 -21.40
C LEU A 506 -6.34 4.63 -20.58
N LEU A 507 -6.32 4.50 -19.25
CA LEU A 507 -7.15 5.28 -18.35
C LEU A 507 -6.76 6.77 -18.34
N GLU A 508 -5.48 7.11 -18.48
CA GLU A 508 -5.03 8.49 -18.64
C GLU A 508 -5.56 9.11 -19.94
N ALA A 509 -5.58 8.35 -21.03
CA ALA A 509 -6.17 8.79 -22.28
C ALA A 509 -7.69 9.02 -22.12
N VAL A 510 -8.41 8.10 -21.47
CA VAL A 510 -9.85 8.25 -21.21
C VAL A 510 -10.12 9.48 -20.33
N ALA A 511 -9.35 9.67 -19.25
CA ALA A 511 -9.48 10.83 -18.35
C ALA A 511 -9.12 12.17 -19.03
N ALA A 512 -8.27 12.16 -20.06
CA ALA A 512 -7.94 13.32 -20.86
C ALA A 512 -9.04 13.74 -21.83
N GLY A 513 -10.21 13.08 -21.80
CA GLY A 513 -11.36 13.41 -22.65
C GLY A 513 -11.23 12.85 -24.07
N TYR A 514 -10.43 11.81 -24.23
CA TYR A 514 -10.41 11.06 -25.48
C TYR A 514 -11.83 10.59 -25.77
N ARG A 515 -12.49 11.26 -26.68
CA ARG A 515 -13.78 10.87 -27.20
C ARG A 515 -13.56 9.66 -28.08
N LEU A 516 -14.01 8.53 -27.62
CA LEU A 516 -14.31 7.38 -28.44
C LEU A 516 -15.28 7.85 -29.54
N ALA A 517 -15.12 7.36 -30.77
CA ALA A 517 -15.75 7.87 -31.96
C ALA A 517 -17.15 8.45 -31.79
N PRO A 518 -17.49 9.58 -32.50
CA PRO A 518 -18.74 10.31 -32.29
C PRO A 518 -20.01 9.48 -32.48
N ASP A 519 -19.93 8.35 -33.16
CA ASP A 519 -21.06 7.50 -33.55
C ASP A 519 -21.30 6.30 -32.65
N ALA A 520 -20.56 6.18 -31.54
CA ALA A 520 -20.78 5.08 -30.59
C ALA A 520 -22.01 5.35 -29.73
N PRO A 521 -23.11 4.57 -29.87
CA PRO A 521 -24.25 4.69 -28.98
C PRO A 521 -23.81 4.30 -27.59
N ALA A 522 -24.09 5.16 -26.61
CA ALA A 522 -23.91 4.98 -25.16
C ALA A 522 -22.62 4.24 -24.75
N TRP A 523 -21.61 4.97 -24.43
CA TRP A 523 -20.36 4.47 -23.81
C TRP A 523 -20.65 3.67 -22.52
N PRO A 524 -19.95 2.56 -22.33
CA PRO A 524 -19.20 1.74 -23.27
C PRO A 524 -20.10 0.67 -23.88
N SER A 525 -20.66 0.93 -25.03
CA SER A 525 -21.29 -0.14 -25.76
C SER A 525 -20.25 -1.06 -26.37
N ALA A 526 -20.55 -2.34 -26.28
CA ALA A 526 -19.88 -3.50 -26.83
C ALA A 526 -18.79 -3.31 -27.90
N ALA A 527 -17.71 -4.02 -27.68
CA ALA A 527 -16.79 -4.63 -28.67
C ALA A 527 -16.12 -3.77 -29.75
N ARG A 528 -16.69 -2.69 -30.23
CA ARG A 528 -16.14 -1.91 -31.34
C ARG A 528 -15.32 -0.69 -30.94
N THR A 529 -15.48 -0.18 -29.75
CA THR A 529 -15.15 1.20 -29.43
C THR A 529 -13.69 1.51 -29.20
N LEU A 530 -12.85 0.58 -28.75
CA LEU A 530 -11.42 0.88 -28.53
C LEU A 530 -10.52 0.44 -29.68
N ILE A 531 -10.92 -0.58 -30.43
CA ILE A 531 -10.12 -1.08 -31.57
C ILE A 531 -10.13 -0.10 -32.73
N ASP A 532 -11.27 0.58 -32.95
CA ASP A 532 -11.45 1.53 -34.07
C ASP A 532 -11.09 2.98 -33.69
N SER A 533 -10.80 3.26 -32.42
CA SER A 533 -10.66 4.64 -31.92
C SER A 533 -9.57 4.83 -30.88
N LEU A 534 -8.57 3.94 -30.82
CA LEU A 534 -7.32 4.31 -30.14
C LEU A 534 -6.79 5.56 -30.83
N PRO A 535 -6.53 6.62 -30.05
CA PRO A 535 -5.96 7.83 -30.61
C PRO A 535 -4.67 7.51 -31.35
N GLY A 536 -4.40 8.20 -32.41
CA GLY A 536 -3.25 7.97 -33.29
C GLY A 536 -1.88 8.10 -32.63
N SER A 537 -1.79 8.26 -31.30
CA SER A 537 -0.54 8.21 -30.55
C SER A 537 -0.79 7.68 -29.13
N LEU A 538 -0.48 6.42 -28.91
CA LEU A 538 -0.28 5.88 -27.55
C LEU A 538 0.86 6.64 -26.87
N PRO A 539 0.84 6.75 -25.50
CA PRO A 539 1.95 7.35 -24.78
C PRO A 539 3.29 6.70 -25.15
N PRO A 540 4.35 7.48 -25.44
CA PRO A 540 5.64 6.93 -25.90
C PRO A 540 6.22 5.87 -24.96
N ALA A 541 5.94 5.96 -23.65
CA ALA A 541 6.37 4.98 -22.67
C ALA A 541 5.75 3.58 -22.90
N VAL A 542 4.47 3.53 -23.30
CA VAL A 542 3.75 2.28 -23.60
C VAL A 542 4.29 1.66 -24.87
N VAL A 543 4.40 2.46 -25.92
CA VAL A 543 4.98 2.01 -27.20
C VAL A 543 6.40 1.51 -26.98
N GLY A 544 7.23 2.28 -26.25
CA GLY A 544 8.60 1.89 -25.95
C GLY A 544 8.71 0.58 -25.17
N ALA A 545 7.84 0.33 -24.19
CA ALA A 545 7.85 -0.91 -23.40
C ALA A 545 7.52 -2.14 -24.26
N VAL A 546 6.50 -2.05 -25.12
CA VAL A 546 6.12 -3.13 -26.04
C VAL A 546 7.22 -3.36 -27.08
N CYS A 547 7.79 -2.31 -27.66
CA CYS A 547 8.90 -2.41 -28.61
C CYS A 547 10.14 -3.08 -28.00
N LEU A 548 10.47 -2.76 -26.74
CA LEU A 548 11.60 -3.40 -26.03
C LEU A 548 11.34 -4.89 -25.82
N ARG A 549 10.14 -5.27 -25.36
CA ARG A 549 9.76 -6.69 -25.22
C ARG A 549 9.85 -7.42 -26.56
N PHE A 550 9.30 -6.83 -27.64
CA PHE A 550 9.34 -7.42 -28.97
C PHE A 550 10.78 -7.65 -29.47
N ARG A 551 11.66 -6.65 -29.30
CA ARG A 551 13.07 -6.76 -29.72
C ARG A 551 13.87 -7.78 -28.93
N ALA A 552 13.46 -8.09 -27.71
CA ALA A 552 14.09 -9.12 -26.88
C ALA A 552 13.75 -10.56 -27.34
N LEU A 553 12.71 -10.75 -28.14
CA LEU A 553 12.35 -12.05 -28.67
C LEU A 553 13.39 -12.57 -29.69
N PRO A 554 13.62 -13.89 -29.79
CA PRO A 554 14.41 -14.48 -30.88
C PRO A 554 13.78 -14.20 -32.26
N PRO A 555 14.59 -14.13 -33.34
CA PRO A 555 14.10 -13.79 -34.67
C PRO A 555 12.90 -14.64 -35.17
N PRO A 556 12.84 -15.96 -34.95
CA PRO A 556 11.64 -16.75 -35.34
C PRO A 556 10.39 -16.31 -34.58
N ALA A 557 10.49 -16.03 -33.28
CA ALA A 557 9.36 -15.58 -32.47
C ALA A 557 8.90 -14.16 -32.88
N GLN A 558 9.82 -13.26 -33.22
CA GLN A 558 9.47 -11.94 -33.79
C GLN A 558 8.69 -12.08 -35.12
N GLN A 559 9.12 -13.00 -35.98
CA GLN A 559 8.44 -13.23 -37.25
C GLN A 559 7.05 -13.82 -37.07
N VAL A 560 6.90 -14.81 -36.18
CA VAL A 560 5.60 -15.43 -35.87
C VAL A 560 4.65 -14.44 -35.22
N LEU A 561 5.12 -13.65 -34.24
CA LEU A 561 4.32 -12.65 -33.59
C LEU A 561 3.91 -11.51 -34.54
N GLY A 562 4.83 -11.08 -35.40
CA GLY A 562 4.54 -10.09 -36.46
C GLY A 562 3.53 -10.62 -37.48
N ALA A 563 3.63 -11.87 -37.88
CA ALA A 563 2.65 -12.50 -38.76
C ALA A 563 1.27 -12.60 -38.09
N ALA A 564 1.20 -13.02 -36.82
CA ALA A 564 -0.04 -13.06 -36.07
C ALA A 564 -0.69 -11.67 -36.00
N ALA A 565 0.09 -10.61 -35.72
CA ALA A 565 -0.41 -9.24 -35.70
C ALA A 565 -0.98 -8.83 -37.07
N ALA A 566 -0.25 -9.11 -38.15
CA ALA A 566 -0.67 -8.75 -39.51
C ALA A 566 -1.93 -9.51 -39.98
N LEU A 567 -2.17 -10.71 -39.44
CA LEU A 567 -3.32 -11.58 -39.77
C LEU A 567 -4.56 -11.29 -38.89
N GLY A 568 -4.57 -10.21 -38.15
CA GLY A 568 -5.71 -9.81 -37.33
C GLY A 568 -5.63 -10.25 -35.87
N GLY A 569 -4.45 -10.66 -35.40
CA GLY A 569 -4.18 -11.03 -34.02
C GLY A 569 -4.51 -12.49 -33.69
N ARG A 570 -4.75 -13.33 -34.68
CA ARG A 570 -5.07 -14.77 -34.51
C ARG A 570 -4.41 -15.59 -35.60
N GLY A 571 -3.93 -16.79 -35.24
CA GLY A 571 -3.39 -17.74 -36.18
C GLY A 571 -3.17 -19.12 -35.57
N ASP A 572 -3.33 -20.16 -36.38
CA ASP A 572 -2.89 -21.51 -36.06
C ASP A 572 -1.47 -21.78 -36.60
N VAL A 573 -0.86 -22.86 -36.19
CA VAL A 573 0.52 -23.26 -36.60
C VAL A 573 0.67 -23.28 -38.12
N GLU A 574 -0.31 -23.82 -38.84
CA GLU A 574 -0.28 -23.92 -40.29
C GLU A 574 -0.30 -22.56 -40.99
N ARG A 575 -1.23 -21.73 -40.57
CA ARG A 575 -1.42 -20.38 -41.11
C ARG A 575 -0.20 -19.48 -40.85
N LEU A 576 0.38 -19.59 -39.65
CA LEU A 576 1.58 -18.85 -39.27
C LEU A 576 2.83 -19.38 -39.98
N ALA A 577 2.98 -20.68 -40.15
CA ALA A 577 4.08 -21.27 -40.92
C ALA A 577 4.08 -20.79 -42.37
N ARG A 578 2.91 -20.75 -43.00
CA ARG A 578 2.77 -20.21 -44.36
C ARG A 578 3.08 -18.71 -44.43
N ALA A 579 2.54 -17.93 -43.49
CA ALA A 579 2.76 -16.49 -43.46
C ALA A 579 4.24 -16.13 -43.28
N THR A 580 4.98 -16.90 -42.47
CA THR A 580 6.39 -16.64 -42.16
C THR A 580 7.37 -17.36 -43.07
N ALA A 581 6.91 -18.35 -43.81
CA ALA A 581 7.74 -19.31 -44.59
C ALA A 581 8.75 -20.10 -43.70
N LEU A 582 8.44 -20.24 -42.41
CA LEU A 582 9.20 -21.05 -41.48
C LEU A 582 8.69 -22.49 -41.45
N GLU A 583 9.56 -23.45 -41.10
CA GLU A 583 9.18 -24.82 -40.85
C GLU A 583 8.19 -24.92 -39.67
N ARG A 584 7.24 -25.86 -39.73
CA ARG A 584 6.21 -26.05 -38.68
C ARG A 584 6.81 -26.26 -37.30
N GLY A 585 7.92 -26.99 -37.19
CA GLY A 585 8.61 -27.21 -35.91
C GLY A 585 9.15 -25.92 -35.32
N ALA A 586 9.73 -25.05 -36.15
CA ALA A 586 10.24 -23.74 -35.70
C ALA A 586 9.09 -22.80 -35.28
N VAL A 587 7.95 -22.86 -35.98
CA VAL A 587 6.75 -22.07 -35.59
C VAL A 587 6.16 -22.58 -34.29
N ALA A 588 6.07 -23.90 -34.07
CA ALA A 588 5.59 -24.47 -32.83
C ALA A 588 6.46 -24.03 -31.64
N GLN A 589 7.78 -24.14 -31.76
CA GLN A 589 8.71 -23.68 -30.73
C GLN A 589 8.59 -22.16 -30.46
N ALA A 590 8.40 -21.37 -31.51
CA ALA A 590 8.18 -19.93 -31.35
C ALA A 590 6.84 -19.62 -30.63
N LEU A 591 5.79 -20.40 -30.94
CA LEU A 591 4.49 -20.27 -30.27
C LEU A 591 4.54 -20.66 -28.80
N ASP A 592 5.24 -21.77 -28.47
CA ASP A 592 5.46 -22.18 -27.08
C ASP A 592 6.15 -21.07 -26.27
N LEU A 593 7.18 -20.44 -26.86
CA LEU A 593 7.85 -19.30 -26.25
C LEU A 593 6.91 -18.09 -26.10
N LEU A 594 6.15 -17.76 -27.14
CA LEU A 594 5.23 -16.63 -27.15
C LEU A 594 4.05 -16.81 -26.17
N GLU A 595 3.62 -18.05 -25.97
CA GLU A 595 2.62 -18.42 -24.98
C GLU A 595 3.22 -18.33 -23.55
N TRP A 596 4.42 -18.86 -23.35
CA TRP A 596 5.16 -18.76 -22.08
C TRP A 596 5.37 -17.30 -21.67
N ASP A 597 5.80 -16.46 -22.60
CA ASP A 597 6.00 -15.01 -22.42
C ASP A 597 4.69 -14.21 -22.47
N ARG A 598 3.55 -14.89 -22.52
CA ARG A 598 2.20 -14.29 -22.48
C ARG A 598 1.91 -13.24 -23.56
N TRP A 599 2.56 -13.32 -24.69
CA TRP A 599 2.17 -12.54 -25.87
C TRP A 599 0.91 -13.11 -26.52
N LEU A 600 0.85 -14.42 -26.60
CA LEU A 600 -0.25 -15.17 -27.18
C LEU A 600 -0.85 -16.10 -26.11
N ALA A 601 -2.09 -16.49 -26.31
CA ALA A 601 -2.76 -17.55 -25.56
C ALA A 601 -3.40 -18.53 -26.56
N ALA A 602 -3.33 -19.81 -26.23
CA ALA A 602 -4.01 -20.84 -27.03
C ALA A 602 -5.52 -20.85 -26.74
N ASP A 603 -6.34 -20.96 -27.79
CA ASP A 603 -7.78 -21.20 -27.69
C ASP A 603 -8.21 -22.36 -28.62
N ALA A 604 -9.51 -22.67 -28.67
CA ALA A 604 -10.04 -23.73 -29.51
C ALA A 604 -9.78 -23.54 -31.02
N HIS A 605 -9.36 -22.34 -31.44
CA HIS A 605 -9.18 -21.97 -32.87
C HIS A 605 -7.74 -21.54 -33.19
N GLY A 606 -6.79 -21.80 -32.29
CA GLY A 606 -5.37 -21.46 -32.43
C GLY A 606 -4.87 -20.49 -31.38
N TYR A 607 -3.97 -19.60 -31.75
CA TYR A 607 -3.33 -18.63 -30.84
C TYR A 607 -3.86 -17.22 -31.08
N VAL A 608 -4.08 -16.48 -29.99
CA VAL A 608 -4.60 -15.11 -30.00
C VAL A 608 -3.75 -14.20 -29.10
N PHE A 609 -3.59 -12.95 -29.48
CA PHE A 609 -2.92 -11.97 -28.61
C PHE A 609 -3.63 -11.83 -27.27
N THR A 610 -2.87 -11.91 -26.19
CA THR A 610 -3.40 -11.74 -24.83
C THR A 610 -3.83 -10.30 -24.56
N ALA A 611 -3.13 -9.32 -25.16
CA ALA A 611 -3.46 -7.90 -25.09
C ALA A 611 -3.61 -7.31 -26.51
N PRO A 612 -4.81 -6.92 -26.93
CA PRO A 612 -5.04 -6.30 -28.25
C PRO A 612 -4.18 -5.06 -28.51
N ILE A 613 -3.88 -4.28 -27.47
CA ILE A 613 -3.03 -3.09 -27.58
C ILE A 613 -1.58 -3.44 -27.98
N GLU A 614 -1.06 -4.58 -27.53
CA GLU A 614 0.28 -5.05 -27.93
C GLU A 614 0.30 -5.47 -29.40
N ARG A 615 -0.77 -6.12 -29.89
CA ARG A 615 -0.95 -6.43 -31.30
C ARG A 615 -0.87 -5.18 -32.17
N ASP A 616 -1.59 -4.13 -31.75
CA ASP A 616 -1.67 -2.90 -32.55
C ASP A 616 -0.32 -2.17 -32.60
N ILE A 617 0.41 -2.16 -31.49
CA ILE A 617 1.77 -1.60 -31.44
C ILE A 617 2.73 -2.43 -32.31
N VAL A 618 2.70 -3.77 -32.21
CA VAL A 618 3.53 -4.64 -33.07
C VAL A 618 3.23 -4.38 -34.54
N LEU A 619 1.97 -4.26 -34.90
CA LEU A 619 1.56 -4.02 -36.28
C LEU A 619 1.99 -2.63 -36.81
N GLN A 620 1.90 -1.59 -35.97
CA GLN A 620 2.15 -0.21 -36.39
C GLN A 620 3.63 0.18 -36.31
N GLU A 621 4.33 -0.26 -35.25
CA GLU A 621 5.67 0.22 -34.92
C GLU A 621 6.78 -0.78 -35.26
N MET A 622 6.47 -2.10 -35.29
CA MET A 622 7.47 -3.15 -35.48
C MET A 622 7.45 -3.76 -36.89
N LEU A 623 6.39 -3.54 -37.66
CA LEU A 623 6.28 -4.05 -39.02
C LEU A 623 6.23 -2.92 -40.04
N THR A 624 7.02 -3.04 -41.10
CA THR A 624 6.82 -2.18 -42.25
C THR A 624 5.52 -2.54 -42.99
N PRO A 625 4.85 -1.59 -43.66
CA PRO A 625 3.67 -1.86 -44.46
C PRO A 625 3.90 -2.97 -45.51
N GLY A 626 5.14 -3.10 -46.00
CA GLY A 626 5.53 -4.17 -46.94
C GLY A 626 5.59 -5.53 -46.28
N GLN A 627 6.10 -5.64 -45.04
CA GLN A 627 6.10 -6.92 -44.29
C GLN A 627 4.67 -7.34 -43.96
N ALA A 628 3.84 -6.45 -43.47
CA ALA A 628 2.43 -6.72 -43.16
C ALA A 628 1.65 -7.22 -44.41
N ARG A 629 1.90 -6.60 -45.55
CA ARG A 629 1.31 -7.04 -46.82
C ARG A 629 1.80 -8.43 -47.24
N ARG A 630 3.11 -8.74 -47.11
CA ARG A 630 3.65 -10.05 -47.41
C ARG A 630 3.02 -11.15 -46.55
N TYR A 631 2.93 -10.96 -45.25
CA TYR A 631 2.28 -11.92 -44.35
C TYR A 631 0.83 -12.21 -44.73
N ARG A 632 0.06 -11.17 -45.10
CA ARG A 632 -1.33 -11.34 -45.59
C ARG A 632 -1.40 -12.02 -46.95
N GLY A 633 -0.51 -11.66 -47.86
CA GLY A 633 -0.49 -12.19 -49.22
C GLY A 633 -0.17 -13.68 -49.31
N LEU A 634 0.76 -14.16 -48.47
CA LEU A 634 1.13 -15.58 -48.41
C LEU A 634 0.00 -16.49 -47.89
N VAL A 635 -0.96 -15.94 -47.18
CA VAL A 635 -2.14 -16.66 -46.68
C VAL A 635 -3.33 -16.52 -47.62
N ALA A 636 -3.47 -15.41 -48.35
CA ALA A 636 -4.60 -15.14 -49.23
C ALA A 636 -4.56 -15.92 -50.56
N SER A 637 -3.42 -16.51 -50.89
CA SER A 637 -3.20 -17.24 -52.17
C SER A 637 -3.76 -18.66 -52.21
N LEU A 638 -4.71 -19.03 -51.32
CA LEU A 638 -5.31 -20.37 -51.30
C LEU A 638 -6.81 -20.34 -51.57
N PRO A 639 -7.36 -21.27 -52.37
CA PRO A 639 -8.79 -21.48 -52.44
C PRO A 639 -9.31 -21.95 -51.07
N HIS A 640 -10.47 -21.42 -50.68
CA HIS A 640 -11.19 -21.90 -49.52
C HIS A 640 -11.51 -23.37 -49.68
N SER A 641 -10.88 -24.23 -48.90
CA SER A 641 -11.24 -25.63 -48.75
C SER A 641 -12.01 -25.82 -47.47
#